data_1a05d62b167606aa68b7e49af41dd286
#
_entry.id   1a05d62b167606aa68b7e49af41dd286
#
_cell.length_a   1.000
_cell.length_b   1.000
_cell.length_c   1.000
_cell.angle_alpha   90.00
_cell.angle_beta   90.00
_cell.angle_gamma   90.00
#
_symmetry.space_group_name_H-M   'P 1'
#
loop_
_entity.id
_entity.type
_entity.pdbx_description
1 polymer ?
#
loop_
_entity_poly.entity_id
_entity_poly.type
_entity_poly.pdbx_seq_one_letter_code
_entity_poly.pdbx_strand_id
1 'polypeptide(L)'
;MKQLFVLFLTLFSVNMMAQQRPESYNYQRGLEAMQNEKIEESLDYFDKEVKENPKNGYAYSWIALLRNQQEEYGRALSAADLAVKYLPKKDAEYVVFAYATRADIYLHLEDTVKALTDYSYAIKNYPDQSSLYERRAQVYYEQRKYDLADLDYKKMIELKPGDVMGYMGLGRNANEQKRWQDAIAQYDYVLKLASDYSSGYAFRAESYMGLQKWNEATDDLVSALSLGWDRKALRLLSEVKEPNTTILIAKMKVQAAKHPNDMKWPYLTGLVYEYGDDYAKAIKAYSEANAKDPSSLVYYRLASCHAALGDFTSAMQAIDGALNIDSTDVDYMSYKANIFYNMGQAERAIQEWDNVLTKNPDYAWGYYRRGWFKELIGRNDEAIEDLTMSIVLDPTYAYSYSARGDVYMKQGKRELAEADFKKIIEIEDSPEKYDCIHYAYQGLGQYDKAMAAMDTIIARDTTSAATYYDASCLYCRMGKTGQGLAFLEKSLSLGYKRFAHIDRDADLDPIREMDEFKQLIMKYKTESKTATPIGYFEVQNTDEITSEIPFVKENGVYKVQCKVNGLPLHFVFDTGASDVTLSIVEANFMMKNGYLSGNDVIGSQRYVDANGDISVGTVINIKDVTFGGLDLNNVRATVVRNQRAPLLLGQSVLGRLGKIEIDNPGRVLKITHQNAKNR
;
A
#
# COMPACT_ATOMS: atom_id res chain seq x y z
N MET A 1 -14.12 14.25 3.91
CA MET A 1 -14.08 15.54 4.62
C MET A 1 -14.16 16.76 3.68
N LYS A 2 -13.35 16.90 2.61
CA LYS A 2 -13.50 18.02 1.64
C LYS A 2 -14.88 18.12 0.98
N GLN A 3 -15.57 17.01 0.74
CA GLN A 3 -16.92 17.01 0.13
C GLN A 3 -18.02 17.54 1.04
N LEU A 4 -17.91 17.39 2.36
CA LEU A 4 -18.84 17.96 3.34
C LEU A 4 -18.74 19.49 3.40
N PHE A 5 -17.54 20.02 3.23
CA PHE A 5 -17.27 21.47 3.22
C PHE A 5 -17.86 22.15 1.97
N VAL A 6 -17.73 21.50 0.82
CA VAL A 6 -18.29 22.00 -0.46
C VAL A 6 -19.81 21.96 -0.47
N LEU A 7 -20.43 20.91 0.11
CA LEU A 7 -21.90 20.79 0.18
C LEU A 7 -22.52 21.88 1.09
N PHE A 8 -21.81 22.24 2.18
CA PHE A 8 -22.27 23.32 3.07
C PHE A 8 -22.17 24.70 2.42
N LEU A 9 -21.10 24.99 1.67
CA LEU A 9 -20.93 26.25 0.97
C LEU A 9 -21.94 26.44 -0.17
N THR A 10 -22.35 25.38 -0.86
CA THR A 10 -23.35 25.46 -1.93
C THR A 10 -24.78 25.65 -1.43
N LEU A 11 -25.11 25.17 -0.22
CA LEU A 11 -26.42 25.44 0.40
C LEU A 11 -26.56 26.87 0.91
N PHE A 12 -25.47 27.53 1.25
CA PHE A 12 -25.46 28.92 1.75
C PHE A 12 -25.52 30.01 0.66
N SER A 13 -25.26 29.67 -0.61
CA SER A 13 -25.14 30.67 -1.66
C SER A 13 -26.46 31.13 -2.31
N VAL A 14 -27.60 30.49 -2.01
CA VAL A 14 -28.84 30.72 -2.82
C VAL A 14 -29.93 31.54 -2.15
N ASN A 15 -29.94 31.78 -0.83
CA ASN A 15 -31.01 32.56 -0.19
C ASN A 15 -30.53 33.55 0.87
N MET A 16 -29.75 34.54 0.50
CA MET A 16 -29.34 35.64 1.38
C MET A 16 -30.38 36.76 1.45
N MET A 17 -31.66 36.47 1.59
CA MET A 17 -32.65 37.55 1.80
C MET A 17 -33.56 37.28 3.00
N ALA A 18 -33.50 38.24 3.96
CA ALA A 18 -34.53 38.60 4.95
C ALA A 18 -34.52 37.91 6.31
N GLN A 19 -33.38 37.69 6.97
CA GLN A 19 -33.36 37.61 8.43
C GLN A 19 -32.20 38.47 8.97
N GLN A 20 -32.41 39.19 10.11
CA GLN A 20 -31.36 39.98 10.77
C GLN A 20 -30.29 39.04 11.35
N ARG A 21 -29.36 38.59 10.52
CA ARG A 21 -28.15 37.88 10.93
C ARG A 21 -27.12 38.92 11.40
N PRO A 22 -26.14 38.51 12.25
CA PRO A 22 -25.15 39.47 12.76
C PRO A 22 -24.40 40.16 11.64
N GLU A 23 -24.35 41.51 11.71
CA GLU A 23 -23.57 42.37 10.80
C GLU A 23 -22.28 42.86 11.48
N SER A 24 -21.95 42.34 12.67
CA SER A 24 -20.75 42.74 13.41
C SER A 24 -19.50 42.45 12.61
N TYR A 25 -18.50 43.32 12.75
CA TYR A 25 -17.26 43.26 12.01
C TYR A 25 -16.57 41.87 12.17
N ASN A 26 -16.44 41.41 13.41
CA ASN A 26 -15.78 40.11 13.68
C ASN A 26 -16.53 38.95 13.08
N TYR A 27 -17.88 38.95 13.12
CA TYR A 27 -18.67 37.86 12.50
C TYR A 27 -18.49 37.82 10.97
N GLN A 28 -18.55 38.98 10.30
CA GLN A 28 -18.39 39.07 8.84
C GLN A 28 -16.97 38.69 8.41
N ARG A 29 -15.93 39.14 9.16
CA ARG A 29 -14.54 38.76 8.89
C ARG A 29 -14.31 37.25 9.12
N GLY A 30 -14.95 36.63 10.12
CA GLY A 30 -14.92 35.21 10.34
C GLY A 30 -15.50 34.43 9.15
N LEU A 31 -16.64 34.87 8.61
CA LEU A 31 -17.22 34.27 7.41
C LEU A 31 -16.34 34.44 6.16
N GLU A 32 -15.73 35.60 5.97
CA GLU A 32 -14.82 35.87 4.87
C GLU A 32 -13.55 34.98 4.97
N ALA A 33 -12.97 34.82 6.15
CA ALA A 33 -11.84 33.95 6.38
C ALA A 33 -12.21 32.48 6.10
N MET A 34 -13.42 32.04 6.49
CA MET A 34 -13.96 30.72 6.15
C MET A 34 -14.04 30.50 4.63
N GLN A 35 -14.57 31.47 3.88
CA GLN A 35 -14.67 31.37 2.41
C GLN A 35 -13.30 31.25 1.75
N ASN A 36 -12.26 31.81 2.37
CA ASN A 36 -10.88 31.74 1.91
C ASN A 36 -10.09 30.54 2.50
N GLU A 37 -10.77 29.58 3.10
CA GLU A 37 -10.19 28.37 3.72
C GLU A 37 -9.16 28.65 4.85
N LYS A 38 -9.21 29.84 5.44
CA LYS A 38 -8.32 30.27 6.53
C LYS A 38 -8.94 29.93 7.89
N ILE A 39 -8.88 28.68 8.26
CA ILE A 39 -9.59 28.13 9.43
C ILE A 39 -9.21 28.81 10.74
N GLU A 40 -7.91 28.96 11.02
CA GLU A 40 -7.41 29.60 12.25
C GLU A 40 -7.81 31.07 12.34
N GLU A 41 -7.69 31.82 11.23
CA GLU A 41 -8.12 33.21 11.15
C GLU A 41 -9.63 33.37 11.39
N SER A 42 -10.41 32.44 10.84
CA SER A 42 -11.88 32.39 11.02
C SER A 42 -12.24 32.15 12.48
N LEU A 43 -11.61 31.17 13.14
CA LEU A 43 -11.82 30.90 14.56
C LEU A 43 -11.47 32.10 15.45
N ASP A 44 -10.34 32.77 15.18
CA ASP A 44 -9.93 33.96 15.95
C ASP A 44 -10.97 35.09 15.87
N TYR A 45 -11.53 35.32 14.67
CA TYR A 45 -12.60 36.28 14.51
C TYR A 45 -13.89 35.84 15.21
N PHE A 46 -14.33 34.61 15.10
CA PHE A 46 -15.52 34.16 15.82
C PHE A 46 -15.32 34.13 17.34
N ASP A 47 -14.13 33.79 17.84
CA ASP A 47 -13.79 33.86 19.26
C ASP A 47 -13.80 35.33 19.79
N LYS A 48 -13.36 36.30 18.97
CA LYS A 48 -13.51 37.75 19.28
C LYS A 48 -14.99 38.14 19.28
N GLU A 49 -15.74 37.68 18.30
CA GLU A 49 -17.18 37.98 18.22
C GLU A 49 -17.94 37.52 19.46
N VAL A 50 -17.69 36.27 19.94
CA VAL A 50 -18.42 35.79 21.13
C VAL A 50 -17.93 36.38 22.44
N LYS A 51 -16.72 37.00 22.48
CA LYS A 51 -16.26 37.81 23.62
C LYS A 51 -17.01 39.15 23.68
N GLU A 52 -17.22 39.78 22.53
CA GLU A 52 -17.97 41.05 22.44
C GLU A 52 -19.47 40.82 22.53
N ASN A 53 -19.97 39.77 21.91
CA ASN A 53 -21.38 39.40 21.82
C ASN A 53 -21.63 37.98 22.35
N PRO A 54 -21.66 37.77 23.70
CA PRO A 54 -21.70 36.41 24.32
C PRO A 54 -22.99 35.62 24.06
N LYS A 55 -23.97 36.20 23.41
CA LYS A 55 -25.24 35.54 23.02
C LYS A 55 -25.37 35.37 21.49
N ASN A 56 -24.26 35.50 20.75
CA ASN A 56 -24.27 35.30 19.32
C ASN A 56 -24.25 33.79 19.00
N GLY A 57 -25.45 33.17 18.92
CA GLY A 57 -25.59 31.73 18.58
C GLY A 57 -25.07 31.39 17.18
N TYR A 58 -25.07 32.36 16.26
CA TYR A 58 -24.52 32.16 14.91
C TYR A 58 -23.01 31.93 14.93
N ALA A 59 -22.27 32.77 15.67
CA ALA A 59 -20.83 32.61 15.81
C ALA A 59 -20.46 31.30 16.55
N TYR A 60 -21.22 30.95 17.59
CA TYR A 60 -21.02 29.67 18.27
C TYR A 60 -21.26 28.46 17.36
N SER A 61 -22.18 28.54 16.40
CA SER A 61 -22.39 27.43 15.44
C SER A 61 -21.15 27.18 14.58
N TRP A 62 -20.50 28.26 14.14
CA TRP A 62 -19.26 28.14 13.37
C TRP A 62 -18.08 27.69 14.22
N ILE A 63 -17.93 28.20 15.44
CA ILE A 63 -16.90 27.74 16.39
C ILE A 63 -17.07 26.22 16.63
N ALA A 64 -18.31 25.75 16.85
CA ALA A 64 -18.58 24.34 17.06
C ALA A 64 -18.14 23.48 15.86
N LEU A 65 -18.48 23.90 14.63
CA LEU A 65 -18.10 23.19 13.41
C LEU A 65 -16.56 23.15 13.26
N LEU A 66 -15.90 24.32 13.39
CA LEU A 66 -14.45 24.41 13.16
C LEU A 66 -13.65 23.64 14.21
N ARG A 67 -14.07 23.73 15.49
CA ARG A 67 -13.45 22.94 16.57
C ARG A 67 -13.66 21.43 16.41
N ASN A 68 -14.83 21.03 15.91
CA ASN A 68 -15.10 19.62 15.58
C ASN A 68 -14.17 19.12 14.46
N GLN A 69 -13.88 19.97 13.46
CA GLN A 69 -12.93 19.64 12.39
C GLN A 69 -11.48 19.52 12.88
N GLN A 70 -11.13 20.24 13.96
CA GLN A 70 -9.83 20.17 14.62
C GLN A 70 -9.77 19.05 15.68
N GLU A 71 -10.81 18.22 15.77
CA GLU A 71 -10.93 17.13 16.73
C GLU A 71 -10.95 17.60 18.22
N GLU A 72 -11.19 18.91 18.45
CA GLU A 72 -11.34 19.49 19.77
C GLU A 72 -12.77 19.28 20.31
N TYR A 73 -13.24 18.04 20.36
CA TYR A 73 -14.65 17.68 20.59
C TYR A 73 -15.27 18.27 21.85
N GLY A 74 -14.52 18.37 22.96
CA GLY A 74 -15.02 18.97 24.21
C GLY A 74 -15.32 20.47 24.07
N ARG A 75 -14.46 21.21 23.37
CA ARG A 75 -14.65 22.64 23.10
C ARG A 75 -15.75 22.84 22.04
N ALA A 76 -15.80 21.98 21.05
CA ALA A 76 -16.82 21.97 20.03
C ALA A 76 -18.20 21.76 20.64
N LEU A 77 -18.37 20.79 21.57
CA LEU A 77 -19.63 20.54 22.25
C LEU A 77 -20.08 21.75 23.09
N SER A 78 -19.16 22.37 23.82
CA SER A 78 -19.45 23.56 24.62
C SER A 78 -19.98 24.71 23.73
N ALA A 79 -19.38 24.93 22.58
CA ALA A 79 -19.84 25.92 21.62
C ALA A 79 -21.18 25.54 21.00
N ALA A 80 -21.39 24.26 20.63
CA ALA A 80 -22.65 23.77 20.07
C ALA A 80 -23.83 23.94 21.05
N ASP A 81 -23.64 23.71 22.33
CA ASP A 81 -24.63 23.93 23.37
C ASP A 81 -25.04 25.40 23.46
N LEU A 82 -24.08 26.32 23.36
CA LEU A 82 -24.35 27.75 23.35
C LEU A 82 -25.03 28.19 22.05
N ALA A 83 -24.67 27.60 20.91
CA ALA A 83 -25.34 27.82 19.63
C ALA A 83 -26.83 27.44 19.72
N VAL A 84 -27.13 26.22 20.14
CA VAL A 84 -28.51 25.73 20.33
C VAL A 84 -29.30 26.58 21.33
N LYS A 85 -28.63 27.10 22.37
CA LYS A 85 -29.27 27.94 23.39
C LYS A 85 -29.62 29.34 22.90
N TYR A 86 -28.76 29.95 22.08
CA TYR A 86 -28.88 31.36 21.74
C TYR A 86 -29.40 31.63 20.32
N LEU A 87 -29.44 30.65 19.43
CA LEU A 87 -29.99 30.81 18.10
C LEU A 87 -31.49 31.14 18.15
N PRO A 88 -31.96 32.14 17.35
CA PRO A 88 -33.39 32.39 17.22
C PRO A 88 -34.10 31.20 16.59
N LYS A 89 -35.12 30.64 17.29
CA LYS A 89 -35.88 29.48 16.81
C LYS A 89 -36.54 29.68 15.44
N LYS A 90 -36.79 30.94 15.02
CA LYS A 90 -37.33 31.26 13.72
C LYS A 90 -36.34 31.12 12.57
N ASP A 91 -35.02 31.11 12.84
CA ASP A 91 -33.98 30.85 11.84
C ASP A 91 -33.76 29.33 11.69
N ALA A 92 -34.65 28.69 10.93
CA ALA A 92 -34.67 27.27 10.71
C ALA A 92 -33.31 26.73 10.21
N GLU A 93 -32.65 27.46 9.32
CA GLU A 93 -31.40 27.08 8.70
C GLU A 93 -30.29 26.93 9.73
N TYR A 94 -30.06 27.93 10.58
CA TYR A 94 -29.03 27.89 11.61
C TYR A 94 -29.37 26.97 12.77
N VAL A 95 -30.66 26.85 13.12
CA VAL A 95 -31.08 25.89 14.15
C VAL A 95 -30.81 24.45 13.69
N VAL A 96 -31.16 24.13 12.45
CA VAL A 96 -30.84 22.81 11.84
C VAL A 96 -29.34 22.60 11.82
N PHE A 97 -28.56 23.59 11.39
CA PHE A 97 -27.11 23.55 11.38
C PHE A 97 -26.52 23.26 12.77
N ALA A 98 -26.98 23.99 13.81
CA ALA A 98 -26.46 23.82 15.17
C ALA A 98 -26.78 22.42 15.76
N TYR A 99 -28.02 21.94 15.58
CA TYR A 99 -28.39 20.61 16.05
C TYR A 99 -27.67 19.50 15.29
N ALA A 100 -27.53 19.61 13.95
CA ALA A 100 -26.79 18.65 13.15
C ALA A 100 -25.30 18.62 13.55
N THR A 101 -24.67 19.80 13.72
CA THR A 101 -23.28 19.88 14.18
C THR A 101 -23.10 19.27 15.58
N ARG A 102 -24.03 19.53 16.51
CA ARG A 102 -23.95 18.94 17.86
C ARG A 102 -24.16 17.42 17.83
N ALA A 103 -25.04 16.93 17.00
CA ALA A 103 -25.23 15.51 16.78
C ALA A 103 -23.97 14.85 16.22
N ASP A 104 -23.29 15.48 15.23
CA ASP A 104 -22.02 14.99 14.69
C ASP A 104 -20.93 14.95 15.79
N ILE A 105 -20.86 15.97 16.65
CA ILE A 105 -19.92 15.98 17.79
C ILE A 105 -20.23 14.83 18.76
N TYR A 106 -21.51 14.57 19.06
CA TYR A 106 -21.88 13.43 19.89
C TYR A 106 -21.50 12.09 19.26
N LEU A 107 -21.54 11.95 17.93
CA LEU A 107 -21.06 10.74 17.25
C LEU A 107 -19.55 10.55 17.43
N HIS A 108 -18.76 11.62 17.34
CA HIS A 108 -17.31 11.56 17.61
C HIS A 108 -17.00 11.26 19.08
N LEU A 109 -17.89 11.63 19.99
CA LEU A 109 -17.81 11.29 21.41
C LEU A 109 -18.47 9.94 21.74
N GLU A 110 -18.85 9.15 20.73
CA GLU A 110 -19.51 7.84 20.85
C GLU A 110 -20.89 7.88 21.55
N ASP A 111 -21.47 9.07 21.76
CA ASP A 111 -22.80 9.24 22.35
C ASP A 111 -23.91 9.24 21.27
N THR A 112 -24.10 8.08 20.67
CA THR A 112 -25.07 7.89 19.58
C THR A 112 -26.52 8.20 20.01
N VAL A 113 -26.85 8.03 21.31
CA VAL A 113 -28.19 8.29 21.83
C VAL A 113 -28.51 9.78 21.79
N LYS A 114 -27.58 10.63 22.21
CA LYS A 114 -27.75 12.08 22.14
C LYS A 114 -27.74 12.58 20.69
N ALA A 115 -26.89 12.00 19.83
CA ALA A 115 -26.88 12.32 18.40
C ALA A 115 -28.25 12.07 17.76
N LEU A 116 -28.83 10.89 17.94
CA LEU A 116 -30.17 10.55 17.44
C LEU A 116 -31.26 11.42 18.03
N THR A 117 -31.10 11.87 19.28
CA THR A 117 -32.05 12.80 19.94
C THR A 117 -32.04 14.14 19.25
N ASP A 118 -30.87 14.69 18.94
CA ASP A 118 -30.70 15.96 18.28
C ASP A 118 -31.22 15.94 16.84
N TYR A 119 -30.88 14.92 16.05
CA TYR A 119 -31.47 14.75 14.71
C TYR A 119 -32.98 14.62 14.76
N SER A 120 -33.54 13.83 15.71
CA SER A 120 -34.99 13.67 15.81
C SER A 120 -35.68 14.94 16.23
N TYR A 121 -35.09 15.74 17.11
CA TYR A 121 -35.60 17.05 17.47
C TYR A 121 -35.61 18.01 16.25
N ALA A 122 -34.50 18.07 15.52
CA ALA A 122 -34.40 18.90 14.34
C ALA A 122 -35.41 18.49 13.26
N ILE A 123 -35.55 17.20 12.97
CA ILE A 123 -36.53 16.66 12.02
C ILE A 123 -37.98 16.98 12.45
N LYS A 124 -38.29 16.85 13.73
CA LYS A 124 -39.64 17.15 14.23
C LYS A 124 -40.02 18.61 13.97
N ASN A 125 -39.09 19.53 14.13
CA ASN A 125 -39.34 20.97 14.00
C ASN A 125 -39.14 21.48 12.57
N TYR A 126 -38.30 20.80 11.77
CA TYR A 126 -37.95 21.18 10.41
C TYR A 126 -38.00 19.95 9.47
N PRO A 127 -39.21 19.41 9.21
CA PRO A 127 -39.42 18.10 8.55
C PRO A 127 -39.05 18.11 7.05
N ASP A 128 -38.88 19.26 6.45
CA ASP A 128 -38.57 19.40 5.02
C ASP A 128 -37.06 19.40 4.72
N GLN A 129 -36.22 19.23 5.73
CA GLN A 129 -34.77 19.22 5.60
C GLN A 129 -34.24 17.80 5.30
N SER A 130 -34.09 17.48 4.02
CA SER A 130 -33.64 16.15 3.53
C SER A 130 -32.31 15.69 4.15
N SER A 131 -31.38 16.60 4.40
CA SER A 131 -30.06 16.31 4.97
C SER A 131 -30.09 15.76 6.40
N LEU A 132 -31.11 16.09 7.20
CA LEU A 132 -31.28 15.56 8.55
C LEU A 132 -31.68 14.08 8.52
N TYR A 133 -32.54 13.70 7.59
CA TYR A 133 -32.94 12.32 7.39
C TYR A 133 -31.74 11.49 6.89
N GLU A 134 -30.94 12.04 5.97
CA GLU A 134 -29.71 11.38 5.48
C GLU A 134 -28.76 11.06 6.63
N ARG A 135 -28.45 12.04 7.48
CA ARG A 135 -27.54 11.88 8.63
C ARG A 135 -28.09 10.86 9.64
N ARG A 136 -29.38 10.95 9.99
CA ARG A 136 -30.01 10.01 10.94
C ARG A 136 -30.09 8.61 10.36
N ALA A 137 -30.41 8.48 9.07
CA ALA A 137 -30.40 7.19 8.37
C ALA A 137 -29.00 6.55 8.37
N GLN A 138 -27.94 7.34 8.18
CA GLN A 138 -26.57 6.83 8.25
C GLN A 138 -26.24 6.27 9.63
N VAL A 139 -26.65 6.95 10.72
CA VAL A 139 -26.48 6.43 12.09
C VAL A 139 -27.26 5.14 12.31
N TYR A 140 -28.51 5.05 11.81
CA TYR A 140 -29.29 3.81 11.89
C TYR A 140 -28.63 2.69 11.06
N TYR A 141 -28.07 2.98 9.89
CA TYR A 141 -27.35 2.02 9.07
C TYR A 141 -26.14 1.45 9.82
N GLU A 142 -25.32 2.29 10.43
CA GLU A 142 -24.16 1.87 11.23
C GLU A 142 -24.53 1.00 12.43
N GLN A 143 -25.70 1.29 13.03
CA GLN A 143 -26.29 0.45 14.09
C GLN A 143 -26.99 -0.82 13.56
N ARG A 144 -26.96 -1.08 12.25
CA ARG A 144 -27.69 -2.17 11.57
C ARG A 144 -29.22 -2.13 11.78
N LYS A 145 -29.76 -0.94 12.09
CA LYS A 145 -31.22 -0.69 12.22
C LYS A 145 -31.79 -0.30 10.85
N TYR A 146 -31.68 -1.22 9.90
CA TYR A 146 -31.96 -0.96 8.49
C TYR A 146 -33.40 -0.50 8.24
N ASP A 147 -34.37 -1.03 8.96
CA ASP A 147 -35.78 -0.61 8.82
C ASP A 147 -36.00 0.85 9.18
N LEU A 148 -35.32 1.37 10.21
CA LEU A 148 -35.37 2.79 10.57
C LEU A 148 -34.65 3.66 9.55
N ALA A 149 -33.52 3.22 9.04
CA ALA A 149 -32.82 3.90 7.98
C ALA A 149 -33.66 3.97 6.69
N ASP A 150 -34.35 2.87 6.33
CA ASP A 150 -35.26 2.83 5.18
C ASP A 150 -36.40 3.85 5.28
N LEU A 151 -36.94 4.09 6.48
CA LEU A 151 -37.98 5.12 6.69
C LEU A 151 -37.44 6.52 6.37
N ASP A 152 -36.22 6.81 6.82
CA ASP A 152 -35.59 8.10 6.57
C ASP A 152 -35.24 8.27 5.08
N TYR A 153 -34.64 7.26 4.42
CA TYR A 153 -34.35 7.30 3.00
C TYR A 153 -35.62 7.45 2.14
N LYS A 154 -36.72 6.77 2.50
CA LYS A 154 -38.01 6.97 1.82
C LYS A 154 -38.51 8.41 1.97
N LYS A 155 -38.31 9.00 3.15
CA LYS A 155 -38.68 10.41 3.39
C LYS A 155 -37.82 11.37 2.56
N MET A 156 -36.53 11.08 2.38
CA MET A 156 -35.66 11.85 1.47
C MET A 156 -36.19 11.80 0.03
N ILE A 157 -36.61 10.63 -0.45
CA ILE A 157 -37.19 10.46 -1.79
C ILE A 157 -38.49 11.25 -1.93
N GLU A 158 -39.35 11.22 -0.91
CA GLU A 158 -40.60 12.04 -0.92
C GLU A 158 -40.28 13.54 -1.04
N LEU A 159 -39.29 14.02 -0.29
CA LEU A 159 -38.89 15.43 -0.29
C LEU A 159 -38.18 15.84 -1.58
N LYS A 160 -37.34 14.95 -2.12
CA LYS A 160 -36.52 15.20 -3.31
C LYS A 160 -36.49 13.97 -4.23
N PRO A 161 -37.52 13.72 -5.06
CA PRO A 161 -37.58 12.52 -5.91
C PRO A 161 -36.46 12.43 -6.98
N GLY A 162 -35.83 13.54 -7.32
CA GLY A 162 -34.71 13.59 -8.27
C GLY A 162 -33.31 13.43 -7.62
N ASP A 163 -33.24 13.33 -6.29
CA ASP A 163 -31.99 13.13 -5.59
C ASP A 163 -31.67 11.63 -5.49
N VAL A 164 -30.51 11.24 -5.99
CA VAL A 164 -30.09 9.82 -6.01
C VAL A 164 -29.78 9.25 -4.61
N MET A 165 -29.48 10.11 -3.61
CA MET A 165 -28.96 9.67 -2.31
C MET A 165 -29.97 8.82 -1.53
N GLY A 166 -31.26 9.13 -1.59
CA GLY A 166 -32.29 8.29 -0.94
C GLY A 166 -32.38 6.88 -1.54
N TYR A 167 -32.33 6.79 -2.86
CA TYR A 167 -32.32 5.49 -3.56
C TYR A 167 -31.01 4.71 -3.30
N MET A 168 -29.87 5.39 -3.29
CA MET A 168 -28.57 4.78 -2.93
C MET A 168 -28.60 4.21 -1.51
N GLY A 169 -29.19 4.95 -0.56
CA GLY A 169 -29.35 4.49 0.82
C GLY A 169 -30.21 3.23 0.94
N LEU A 170 -31.37 3.22 0.29
CA LEU A 170 -32.25 2.02 0.25
C LEU A 170 -31.55 0.82 -0.39
N GLY A 171 -30.84 1.05 -1.51
CA GLY A 171 -30.08 0.01 -2.18
C GLY A 171 -28.98 -0.59 -1.28
N ARG A 172 -28.22 0.27 -0.58
CA ARG A 172 -27.17 -0.17 0.36
C ARG A 172 -27.75 -0.98 1.51
N ASN A 173 -28.85 -0.52 2.12
CA ASN A 173 -29.54 -1.26 3.17
C ASN A 173 -30.02 -2.63 2.68
N ALA A 174 -30.53 -2.71 1.47
CA ALA A 174 -30.96 -3.96 0.86
C ALA A 174 -29.78 -4.92 0.62
N ASN A 175 -28.62 -4.40 0.16
CA ASN A 175 -27.39 -5.19 -0.02
C ASN A 175 -26.92 -5.81 1.31
N GLU A 176 -26.82 -5.01 2.38
CA GLU A 176 -26.42 -5.51 3.70
C GLU A 176 -27.36 -6.62 4.23
N GLN A 177 -28.64 -6.53 3.88
CA GLN A 177 -29.65 -7.54 4.22
C GLN A 177 -29.71 -8.69 3.20
N LYS A 178 -28.82 -8.69 2.18
CA LYS A 178 -28.79 -9.67 1.09
C LYS A 178 -30.10 -9.71 0.28
N ARG A 179 -30.87 -8.62 0.30
CA ARG A 179 -32.09 -8.44 -0.52
C ARG A 179 -31.69 -7.90 -1.90
N TRP A 180 -30.90 -8.69 -2.62
CA TRP A 180 -30.19 -8.28 -3.83
C TRP A 180 -31.12 -7.74 -4.93
N GLN A 181 -32.30 -8.33 -5.12
CA GLN A 181 -33.28 -7.89 -6.13
C GLN A 181 -33.81 -6.47 -5.80
N ASP A 182 -34.13 -6.22 -4.52
CA ASP A 182 -34.59 -4.93 -4.06
C ASP A 182 -33.50 -3.86 -4.24
N ALA A 183 -32.25 -4.22 -3.95
CA ALA A 183 -31.10 -3.35 -4.15
C ALA A 183 -30.93 -2.97 -5.63
N ILE A 184 -30.96 -3.93 -6.53
CA ILE A 184 -30.87 -3.72 -7.99
C ILE A 184 -31.96 -2.74 -8.45
N ALA A 185 -33.21 -2.93 -8.00
CA ALA A 185 -34.30 -2.03 -8.36
C ALA A 185 -34.03 -0.58 -7.94
N GLN A 186 -33.43 -0.35 -6.75
CA GLN A 186 -33.07 0.99 -6.32
C GLN A 186 -31.94 1.58 -7.15
N TYR A 187 -30.89 0.81 -7.45
CA TYR A 187 -29.78 1.28 -8.30
C TYR A 187 -30.18 1.51 -9.74
N ASP A 188 -31.18 0.77 -10.27
CA ASP A 188 -31.77 1.05 -11.57
C ASP A 188 -32.40 2.42 -11.61
N TYR A 189 -33.08 2.86 -10.52
CA TYR A 189 -33.59 4.21 -10.39
C TYR A 189 -32.47 5.25 -10.32
N VAL A 190 -31.41 4.99 -9.55
CA VAL A 190 -30.22 5.85 -9.49
C VAL A 190 -29.67 6.07 -10.89
N LEU A 191 -29.43 5.00 -11.63
CA LEU A 191 -28.83 5.07 -12.97
C LEU A 191 -29.77 5.63 -14.05
N LYS A 192 -31.08 5.59 -13.81
CA LYS A 192 -32.06 6.29 -14.64
C LYS A 192 -32.01 7.80 -14.40
N LEU A 193 -31.79 8.24 -13.16
CA LEU A 193 -31.68 9.66 -12.78
C LEU A 193 -30.30 10.24 -13.16
N ALA A 194 -29.24 9.46 -12.98
CA ALA A 194 -27.85 9.86 -13.19
C ALA A 194 -27.09 8.69 -13.83
N SER A 195 -27.12 8.60 -15.16
CA SER A 195 -26.47 7.50 -15.91
C SER A 195 -24.94 7.51 -15.85
N ASP A 196 -24.34 8.61 -15.37
CA ASP A 196 -22.90 8.80 -15.17
C ASP A 196 -22.47 8.66 -13.68
N TYR A 197 -23.36 8.15 -12.84
CA TYR A 197 -23.05 7.94 -11.42
C TYR A 197 -22.33 6.62 -11.19
N SER A 198 -20.98 6.64 -11.18
CA SER A 198 -20.12 5.44 -11.12
C SER A 198 -20.45 4.52 -9.96
N SER A 199 -20.71 5.08 -8.75
CA SER A 199 -21.04 4.28 -7.57
C SER A 199 -22.36 3.53 -7.71
N GLY A 200 -23.32 4.04 -8.50
CA GLY A 200 -24.56 3.32 -8.81
C GLY A 200 -24.30 1.98 -9.50
N TYR A 201 -23.43 1.99 -10.50
CA TYR A 201 -22.96 0.77 -11.16
C TYR A 201 -22.18 -0.14 -10.19
N ALA A 202 -21.25 0.41 -9.41
CA ALA A 202 -20.43 -0.38 -8.50
C ALA A 202 -21.26 -1.13 -7.44
N PHE A 203 -22.24 -0.46 -6.84
CA PHE A 203 -23.14 -1.09 -5.87
C PHE A 203 -24.12 -2.07 -6.53
N ARG A 204 -24.58 -1.81 -7.75
CA ARG A 204 -25.42 -2.76 -8.48
C ARG A 204 -24.62 -4.00 -8.88
N ALA A 205 -23.34 -3.83 -9.26
CA ALA A 205 -22.44 -4.95 -9.50
C ALA A 205 -22.33 -5.88 -8.28
N GLU A 206 -22.18 -5.32 -7.07
CA GLU A 206 -22.19 -6.12 -5.83
C GLU A 206 -23.49 -6.93 -5.66
N SER A 207 -24.63 -6.32 -5.96
CA SER A 207 -25.91 -7.03 -5.91
C SER A 207 -25.99 -8.16 -6.95
N TYR A 208 -25.50 -7.94 -8.16
CA TYR A 208 -25.41 -8.98 -9.18
C TYR A 208 -24.45 -10.09 -8.79
N MET A 209 -23.31 -9.76 -8.15
CA MET A 209 -22.38 -10.77 -7.60
C MET A 209 -23.08 -11.62 -6.55
N GLY A 210 -23.85 -11.01 -5.64
CA GLY A 210 -24.64 -11.71 -4.64
C GLY A 210 -25.68 -12.68 -5.21
N LEU A 211 -26.20 -12.40 -6.42
CA LEU A 211 -27.09 -13.27 -7.19
C LEU A 211 -26.35 -14.24 -8.13
N GLN A 212 -25.01 -14.23 -8.14
CA GLN A 212 -24.18 -14.98 -9.09
C GLN A 212 -24.42 -14.63 -10.57
N LYS A 213 -24.95 -13.45 -10.84
CA LYS A 213 -25.15 -12.89 -12.18
C LYS A 213 -23.87 -12.20 -12.67
N TRP A 214 -22.86 -13.00 -12.93
CA TRP A 214 -21.49 -12.51 -13.16
C TRP A 214 -21.34 -11.71 -14.45
N ASN A 215 -22.16 -11.99 -15.45
CA ASN A 215 -22.09 -11.23 -16.69
C ASN A 215 -22.53 -9.78 -16.48
N GLU A 216 -23.68 -9.59 -15.82
CA GLU A 216 -24.22 -8.28 -15.46
C GLU A 216 -23.29 -7.56 -14.44
N ALA A 217 -22.77 -8.29 -13.45
CA ALA A 217 -21.83 -7.75 -12.48
C ALA A 217 -20.57 -7.18 -13.16
N THR A 218 -19.99 -7.93 -14.10
CA THR A 218 -18.78 -7.48 -14.81
C THR A 218 -19.05 -6.34 -15.79
N ASP A 219 -20.26 -6.25 -16.38
CA ASP A 219 -20.68 -5.09 -17.18
C ASP A 219 -20.75 -3.84 -16.33
N ASP A 220 -21.33 -3.93 -15.15
CA ASP A 220 -21.44 -2.82 -14.22
C ASP A 220 -20.08 -2.40 -13.67
N LEU A 221 -19.20 -3.35 -13.31
CA LEU A 221 -17.83 -3.02 -12.88
C LEU A 221 -17.06 -2.23 -13.96
N VAL A 222 -17.14 -2.69 -15.21
CA VAL A 222 -16.50 -2.00 -16.34
C VAL A 222 -17.14 -0.63 -16.56
N SER A 223 -18.46 -0.50 -16.43
CA SER A 223 -19.17 0.77 -16.54
C SER A 223 -18.74 1.76 -15.46
N ALA A 224 -18.72 1.34 -14.19
CA ALA A 224 -18.26 2.14 -13.08
C ALA A 224 -16.81 2.64 -13.29
N LEU A 225 -15.92 1.72 -13.70
CA LEU A 225 -14.52 2.04 -13.95
C LEU A 225 -14.32 2.89 -15.22
N SER A 226 -15.22 2.82 -16.20
CA SER A 226 -15.18 3.70 -17.38
C SER A 226 -15.43 5.16 -17.01
N LEU A 227 -16.29 5.42 -16.03
CA LEU A 227 -16.65 6.74 -15.56
C LEU A 227 -15.59 7.36 -14.62
N GLY A 228 -14.79 6.56 -13.94
CA GLY A 228 -13.77 7.07 -13.02
C GLY A 228 -13.00 5.97 -12.32
N TRP A 229 -12.22 6.34 -11.28
CA TRP A 229 -11.55 5.43 -10.35
C TRP A 229 -12.48 5.17 -9.15
N ASP A 230 -13.61 4.48 -9.38
CA ASP A 230 -14.57 4.19 -8.32
C ASP A 230 -13.98 3.21 -7.30
N ARG A 231 -13.89 3.65 -6.03
CA ARG A 231 -13.26 2.88 -4.95
C ARG A 231 -13.98 1.55 -4.66
N LYS A 232 -15.32 1.55 -4.77
CA LYS A 232 -16.11 0.34 -4.55
C LYS A 232 -15.87 -0.66 -5.68
N ALA A 233 -15.88 -0.20 -6.94
CA ALA A 233 -15.59 -1.04 -8.08
C ALA A 233 -14.17 -1.63 -8.00
N LEU A 234 -13.15 -0.82 -7.66
CA LEU A 234 -11.78 -1.29 -7.46
C LEU A 234 -11.68 -2.39 -6.40
N ARG A 235 -12.36 -2.21 -5.26
CA ARG A 235 -12.41 -3.22 -4.20
C ARG A 235 -13.05 -4.52 -4.70
N LEU A 236 -14.16 -4.43 -5.42
CA LEU A 236 -14.88 -5.59 -5.94
C LEU A 236 -14.07 -6.41 -6.95
N LEU A 237 -13.05 -5.82 -7.62
CA LEU A 237 -12.17 -6.59 -8.51
C LEU A 237 -11.50 -7.77 -7.80
N SER A 238 -11.15 -7.63 -6.53
CA SER A 238 -10.52 -8.71 -5.74
C SER A 238 -11.48 -9.85 -5.40
N GLU A 239 -12.78 -9.60 -5.47
CA GLU A 239 -13.82 -10.58 -5.16
C GLU A 239 -14.20 -11.43 -6.40
N VAL A 240 -13.82 -10.98 -7.62
CA VAL A 240 -14.07 -11.72 -8.86
C VAL A 240 -13.07 -12.88 -8.97
N LYS A 241 -13.57 -14.11 -8.94
CA LYS A 241 -12.75 -15.34 -9.07
C LYS A 241 -13.04 -16.07 -10.39
N GLU A 242 -12.12 -16.96 -10.79
CA GLU A 242 -12.34 -17.78 -11.97
C GLU A 242 -13.65 -18.61 -11.85
N PRO A 243 -14.39 -18.79 -12.96
CA PRO A 243 -14.04 -18.39 -14.35
C PRO A 243 -14.42 -16.94 -14.71
N ASN A 244 -14.94 -16.15 -13.76
CA ASN A 244 -15.51 -14.82 -14.02
C ASN A 244 -14.46 -13.73 -14.28
N THR A 245 -13.23 -13.92 -13.78
CA THR A 245 -12.08 -13.07 -14.11
C THR A 245 -11.81 -13.06 -15.60
N THR A 246 -11.94 -14.20 -16.28
CA THR A 246 -11.81 -14.30 -17.74
C THR A 246 -12.84 -13.43 -18.46
N ILE A 247 -14.11 -13.42 -17.99
CA ILE A 247 -15.19 -12.59 -18.55
C ILE A 247 -14.87 -11.10 -18.36
N LEU A 248 -14.48 -10.72 -17.13
CA LEU A 248 -14.14 -9.34 -16.76
C LEU A 248 -12.98 -8.82 -17.63
N ILE A 249 -11.90 -9.58 -17.73
CA ILE A 249 -10.72 -9.21 -18.53
C ILE A 249 -11.06 -9.06 -20.01
N ALA A 250 -11.92 -9.93 -20.55
CA ALA A 250 -12.36 -9.80 -21.94
C ALA A 250 -13.09 -8.46 -22.17
N LYS A 251 -13.96 -8.04 -21.24
CA LYS A 251 -14.65 -6.74 -21.29
C LYS A 251 -13.69 -5.56 -21.14
N MET A 252 -12.72 -5.66 -20.21
CA MET A 252 -11.67 -4.65 -20.06
C MET A 252 -10.81 -4.48 -21.31
N LYS A 253 -10.48 -5.58 -22.01
CA LYS A 253 -9.76 -5.53 -23.30
C LYS A 253 -10.55 -4.81 -24.39
N VAL A 254 -11.87 -4.94 -24.40
CA VAL A 254 -12.74 -4.17 -25.33
C VAL A 254 -12.61 -2.66 -25.03
N GLN A 255 -12.56 -2.26 -23.78
CA GLN A 255 -12.36 -0.84 -23.43
C GLN A 255 -10.94 -0.38 -23.78
N ALA A 256 -9.93 -1.19 -23.50
CA ALA A 256 -8.54 -0.90 -23.90
C ALA A 256 -8.40 -0.66 -25.41
N ALA A 257 -9.13 -1.44 -26.23
CA ALA A 257 -9.14 -1.26 -27.69
C ALA A 257 -9.82 0.05 -28.12
N LYS A 258 -10.84 0.53 -27.38
CA LYS A 258 -11.49 1.83 -27.62
C LYS A 258 -10.61 3.01 -27.20
N HIS A 259 -9.75 2.82 -26.23
CA HIS A 259 -8.88 3.83 -25.63
C HIS A 259 -7.42 3.35 -25.64
N PRO A 260 -6.78 3.22 -26.82
CA PRO A 260 -5.49 2.54 -26.97
C PRO A 260 -4.33 3.22 -26.24
N ASN A 261 -4.43 4.52 -25.94
CA ASN A 261 -3.40 5.27 -25.23
C ASN A 261 -3.67 5.38 -23.73
N ASP A 262 -4.79 4.88 -23.24
CA ASP A 262 -5.14 4.93 -21.81
C ASP A 262 -4.45 3.77 -21.05
N MET A 263 -3.62 4.10 -20.07
CA MET A 263 -2.95 3.12 -19.21
C MET A 263 -3.90 2.41 -18.25
N LYS A 264 -5.07 2.98 -18.01
CA LYS A 264 -6.04 2.51 -17.01
C LYS A 264 -6.44 1.05 -17.21
N TRP A 265 -6.79 0.68 -18.45
CA TRP A 265 -7.32 -0.66 -18.72
C TRP A 265 -6.28 -1.77 -18.59
N PRO A 266 -5.05 -1.64 -19.13
CA PRO A 266 -4.00 -2.60 -18.84
C PRO A 266 -3.61 -2.61 -17.35
N TYR A 267 -3.61 -1.46 -16.64
CA TYR A 267 -3.39 -1.41 -15.19
C TYR A 267 -4.45 -2.22 -14.42
N LEU A 268 -5.74 -2.00 -14.70
CA LEU A 268 -6.84 -2.74 -14.07
C LEU A 268 -6.79 -4.24 -14.39
N THR A 269 -6.39 -4.59 -15.62
CA THR A 269 -6.17 -5.99 -16.01
C THR A 269 -5.03 -6.60 -15.18
N GLY A 270 -3.96 -5.86 -14.96
CA GLY A 270 -2.87 -6.24 -14.06
C GLY A 270 -3.34 -6.51 -12.63
N LEU A 271 -4.17 -5.61 -12.07
CA LEU A 271 -4.77 -5.79 -10.74
C LEU A 271 -5.60 -7.07 -10.63
N VAL A 272 -6.43 -7.37 -11.63
CA VAL A 272 -7.25 -8.59 -11.63
C VAL A 272 -6.37 -9.84 -11.65
N TYR A 273 -5.30 -9.85 -12.45
CA TYR A 273 -4.35 -10.95 -12.46
C TYR A 273 -3.57 -11.06 -11.14
N GLU A 274 -3.15 -9.93 -10.56
CA GLU A 274 -2.46 -9.88 -9.26
C GLU A 274 -3.34 -10.43 -8.13
N TYR A 275 -4.64 -10.07 -8.09
CA TYR A 275 -5.59 -10.62 -7.12
C TYR A 275 -5.86 -12.12 -7.32
N GLY A 276 -5.61 -12.65 -8.50
CA GLY A 276 -5.66 -14.07 -8.82
C GLY A 276 -4.32 -14.78 -8.69
N ASP A 277 -3.29 -14.11 -8.14
CA ASP A 277 -1.92 -14.60 -8.01
C ASP A 277 -1.22 -14.97 -9.35
N ASP A 278 -1.78 -14.55 -10.49
CA ASP A 278 -1.15 -14.73 -11.80
C ASP A 278 -0.17 -13.59 -12.08
N TYR A 279 0.91 -13.56 -11.29
CA TYR A 279 1.90 -12.49 -11.33
C TYR A 279 2.56 -12.34 -12.70
N ALA A 280 2.72 -13.45 -13.46
CA ALA A 280 3.30 -13.38 -14.80
C ALA A 280 2.42 -12.60 -15.79
N LYS A 281 1.09 -12.84 -15.77
CA LYS A 281 0.16 -12.05 -16.58
C LYS A 281 -0.02 -10.64 -16.04
N ALA A 282 0.03 -10.46 -14.72
CA ALA A 282 0.00 -9.14 -14.09
C ALA A 282 1.18 -8.28 -14.56
N ILE A 283 2.41 -8.81 -14.56
CA ILE A 283 3.62 -8.14 -15.06
C ILE A 283 3.43 -7.71 -16.51
N LYS A 284 2.92 -8.59 -17.38
CA LYS A 284 2.68 -8.25 -18.78
C LYS A 284 1.71 -7.08 -18.92
N ALA A 285 0.61 -7.10 -18.16
CA ALA A 285 -0.41 -6.07 -18.20
C ALA A 285 0.10 -4.74 -17.61
N TYR A 286 0.83 -4.78 -16.49
CA TYR A 286 1.45 -3.59 -15.91
C TYR A 286 2.55 -3.02 -16.80
N SER A 287 3.33 -3.87 -17.48
CA SER A 287 4.33 -3.40 -18.45
C SER A 287 3.67 -2.68 -19.62
N GLU A 288 2.52 -3.18 -20.11
CA GLU A 288 1.72 -2.47 -21.13
C GLU A 288 1.20 -1.13 -20.59
N ALA A 289 0.72 -1.07 -19.34
CA ALA A 289 0.29 0.16 -18.70
C ALA A 289 1.45 1.17 -18.60
N ASN A 290 2.61 0.70 -18.12
CA ASN A 290 3.81 1.51 -17.96
C ASN A 290 4.36 2.06 -19.27
N ALA A 291 4.23 1.30 -20.37
CA ALA A 291 4.63 1.75 -21.68
C ALA A 291 3.75 2.88 -22.24
N LYS A 292 2.49 2.99 -21.78
CA LYS A 292 1.55 4.06 -22.16
C LYS A 292 1.74 5.30 -21.32
N ASP A 293 1.83 5.14 -20.00
CA ASP A 293 2.00 6.23 -19.05
C ASP A 293 2.82 5.74 -17.84
N PRO A 294 4.14 5.99 -17.82
CA PRO A 294 5.01 5.60 -16.73
C PRO A 294 4.62 6.29 -15.43
N SER A 295 4.34 5.52 -14.38
CA SER A 295 4.01 6.05 -13.07
C SER A 295 4.69 5.25 -11.95
N SER A 296 4.96 5.93 -10.83
CA SER A 296 5.57 5.30 -9.66
C SER A 296 4.71 4.13 -9.14
N LEU A 297 3.40 4.28 -9.17
CA LEU A 297 2.46 3.24 -8.75
C LEU A 297 2.57 1.98 -9.63
N VAL A 298 2.66 2.12 -10.96
CA VAL A 298 2.80 0.97 -11.87
C VAL A 298 4.14 0.28 -11.68
N TYR A 299 5.21 1.05 -11.52
CA TYR A 299 6.53 0.50 -11.19
C TYR A 299 6.53 -0.25 -9.85
N TYR A 300 5.87 0.28 -8.82
CA TYR A 300 5.71 -0.41 -7.53
C TYR A 300 4.97 -1.74 -7.69
N ARG A 301 3.87 -1.78 -8.47
CA ARG A 301 3.14 -3.02 -8.77
C ARG A 301 4.00 -4.03 -9.53
N LEU A 302 4.79 -3.58 -10.50
CA LEU A 302 5.76 -4.43 -11.19
C LEU A 302 6.78 -5.00 -10.21
N ALA A 303 7.33 -4.17 -9.31
CA ALA A 303 8.26 -4.63 -8.28
C ALA A 303 7.63 -5.69 -7.38
N SER A 304 6.37 -5.49 -6.96
CA SER A 304 5.63 -6.44 -6.14
C SER A 304 5.44 -7.78 -6.85
N CYS A 305 5.01 -7.77 -8.10
CA CYS A 305 4.79 -8.98 -8.88
C CYS A 305 6.09 -9.74 -9.17
N HIS A 306 7.18 -9.03 -9.52
CA HIS A 306 8.50 -9.65 -9.70
C HIS A 306 9.03 -10.27 -8.41
N ALA A 307 8.89 -9.56 -7.27
CA ALA A 307 9.30 -10.09 -5.97
C ALA A 307 8.47 -11.33 -5.57
N ALA A 308 7.18 -11.36 -5.87
CA ALA A 308 6.32 -12.51 -5.63
C ALA A 308 6.76 -13.75 -6.43
N LEU A 309 7.31 -13.56 -7.62
CA LEU A 309 7.91 -14.63 -8.43
C LEU A 309 9.35 -14.98 -8.02
N GLY A 310 9.95 -14.27 -7.05
CA GLY A 310 11.35 -14.43 -6.64
C GLY A 310 12.35 -13.80 -7.58
N ASP A 311 11.90 -13.06 -8.60
CA ASP A 311 12.78 -12.28 -9.49
C ASP A 311 13.13 -10.95 -8.83
N PHE A 312 14.00 -11.01 -7.83
CA PHE A 312 14.42 -9.84 -7.06
C PHE A 312 15.23 -8.83 -7.89
N THR A 313 15.87 -9.26 -8.96
CA THR A 313 16.60 -8.36 -9.85
C THR A 313 15.66 -7.43 -10.59
N SER A 314 14.64 -7.96 -11.23
CA SER A 314 13.61 -7.14 -11.90
C SER A 314 12.77 -6.35 -10.89
N ALA A 315 12.49 -6.92 -9.70
CA ALA A 315 11.82 -6.22 -8.62
C ALA A 315 12.61 -4.98 -8.18
N MET A 316 13.95 -5.09 -8.05
CA MET A 316 14.82 -3.97 -7.70
C MET A 316 14.82 -2.89 -8.80
N GLN A 317 14.92 -3.28 -10.07
CA GLN A 317 14.86 -2.33 -11.20
C GLN A 317 13.53 -1.58 -11.23
N ALA A 318 12.43 -2.29 -10.97
CA ALA A 318 11.11 -1.68 -10.94
C ALA A 318 10.96 -0.71 -9.75
N ILE A 319 11.38 -1.09 -8.54
CA ILE A 319 11.26 -0.18 -7.39
C ILE A 319 12.17 1.05 -7.52
N ASP A 320 13.35 0.91 -8.13
CA ASP A 320 14.20 2.04 -8.49
C ASP A 320 13.52 2.94 -9.53
N GLY A 321 12.76 2.37 -10.47
CA GLY A 321 11.91 3.12 -11.40
C GLY A 321 10.85 3.95 -10.68
N ALA A 322 10.17 3.39 -9.66
CA ALA A 322 9.21 4.12 -8.83
C ALA A 322 9.90 5.28 -8.08
N LEU A 323 11.04 5.02 -7.45
CA LEU A 323 11.81 6.00 -6.69
C LEU A 323 12.45 7.10 -7.56
N ASN A 324 12.72 6.83 -8.83
CA ASN A 324 13.17 7.85 -9.78
C ASN A 324 12.07 8.88 -10.09
N ILE A 325 10.80 8.48 -10.02
CA ILE A 325 9.65 9.37 -10.22
C ILE A 325 9.31 10.08 -8.90
N ASP A 326 9.25 9.33 -7.79
CA ASP A 326 9.01 9.87 -6.45
C ASP A 326 10.05 9.32 -5.47
N SER A 327 11.14 10.08 -5.30
CA SER A 327 12.26 9.72 -4.43
C SER A 327 11.98 9.91 -2.94
N THR A 328 10.82 10.44 -2.57
CA THR A 328 10.44 10.77 -1.18
C THR A 328 9.38 9.84 -0.63
N ASP A 329 8.77 9.02 -1.46
CA ASP A 329 7.74 8.08 -1.03
C ASP A 329 8.32 7.01 -0.11
N VAL A 330 7.82 7.02 1.13
CA VAL A 330 8.29 6.13 2.20
C VAL A 330 7.91 4.68 1.94
N ASP A 331 6.78 4.43 1.28
CA ASP A 331 6.33 3.07 0.98
C ASP A 331 7.24 2.40 -0.06
N TYR A 332 7.65 3.14 -1.08
CA TYR A 332 8.61 2.63 -2.09
C TYR A 332 10.00 2.38 -1.50
N MET A 333 10.49 3.29 -0.66
CA MET A 333 11.77 3.11 0.04
C MET A 333 11.71 1.89 0.97
N SER A 334 10.64 1.76 1.74
CA SER A 334 10.40 0.62 2.64
C SER A 334 10.30 -0.70 1.87
N TYR A 335 9.65 -0.67 0.72
CA TYR A 335 9.54 -1.86 -0.12
C TYR A 335 10.90 -2.28 -0.69
N LYS A 336 11.74 -1.33 -1.08
CA LYS A 336 13.13 -1.59 -1.51
C LYS A 336 13.93 -2.29 -0.41
N ALA A 337 13.81 -1.83 0.84
CA ALA A 337 14.43 -2.49 1.99
C ALA A 337 13.94 -3.94 2.16
N ASN A 338 12.64 -4.18 1.96
CA ASN A 338 12.08 -5.53 2.01
C ASN A 338 12.61 -6.43 0.88
N ILE A 339 12.84 -5.90 -0.33
CA ILE A 339 13.46 -6.66 -1.42
C ILE A 339 14.88 -7.09 -1.00
N PHE A 340 15.71 -6.19 -0.46
CA PHE A 340 17.04 -6.53 0.04
C PHE A 340 17.00 -7.63 1.11
N TYR A 341 16.05 -7.55 2.04
CA TYR A 341 15.86 -8.61 3.03
C TYR A 341 15.54 -9.97 2.40
N ASN A 342 14.61 -10.00 1.43
CA ASN A 342 14.25 -11.22 0.72
C ASN A 342 15.43 -11.81 -0.09
N MET A 343 16.37 -10.97 -0.54
CA MET A 343 17.64 -11.38 -1.14
C MET A 343 18.65 -11.89 -0.13
N GLY A 344 18.37 -11.86 1.18
CA GLY A 344 19.30 -12.22 2.25
C GLY A 344 20.36 -11.14 2.53
N GLN A 345 20.14 -9.89 2.11
CA GLN A 345 21.06 -8.77 2.24
C GLN A 345 20.60 -7.81 3.36
N ALA A 346 20.57 -8.32 4.58
CA ALA A 346 20.01 -7.62 5.73
C ALA A 346 20.70 -6.26 6.02
N GLU A 347 22.03 -6.18 5.86
CA GLU A 347 22.76 -4.91 6.02
C GLU A 347 22.29 -3.84 5.02
N ARG A 348 22.05 -4.22 3.77
CA ARG A 348 21.51 -3.29 2.77
C ARG A 348 20.08 -2.86 3.10
N ALA A 349 19.28 -3.77 3.63
CA ALA A 349 17.94 -3.41 4.11
C ALA A 349 18.02 -2.38 5.24
N ILE A 350 18.97 -2.52 6.18
CA ILE A 350 19.23 -1.53 7.24
C ILE A 350 19.64 -0.18 6.65
N GLN A 351 20.56 -0.16 5.66
CA GLN A 351 20.98 1.08 4.99
C GLN A 351 19.82 1.81 4.31
N GLU A 352 18.90 1.08 3.67
CA GLU A 352 17.70 1.70 3.11
C GLU A 352 16.79 2.27 4.20
N TRP A 353 16.68 1.60 5.35
CA TRP A 353 15.96 2.16 6.51
C TRP A 353 16.68 3.39 7.11
N ASP A 354 18.01 3.45 7.09
CA ASP A 354 18.76 4.66 7.45
C ASP A 354 18.38 5.83 6.52
N ASN A 355 18.26 5.58 5.21
CA ASN A 355 17.82 6.58 4.25
C ASN A 355 16.39 7.06 4.50
N VAL A 356 15.46 6.12 4.82
CA VAL A 356 14.07 6.44 5.18
C VAL A 356 14.03 7.34 6.40
N LEU A 357 14.72 6.95 7.48
CA LEU A 357 14.69 7.65 8.77
C LEU A 357 15.46 8.98 8.76
N THR A 358 16.46 9.12 7.87
CA THR A 358 17.12 10.41 7.65
C THR A 358 16.15 11.44 7.06
N LYS A 359 15.25 11.00 6.17
CA LYS A 359 14.23 11.87 5.56
C LYS A 359 12.99 12.05 6.44
N ASN A 360 12.68 11.05 7.27
CA ASN A 360 11.48 10.97 8.11
C ASN A 360 11.85 10.59 9.54
N PRO A 361 12.45 11.50 10.32
CA PRO A 361 12.98 11.19 11.65
C PRO A 361 11.90 10.88 12.70
N ASP A 362 10.64 11.24 12.44
CA ASP A 362 9.51 10.98 13.33
C ASP A 362 8.71 9.72 12.94
N TYR A 363 9.26 8.87 12.07
CA TYR A 363 8.55 7.71 11.55
C TYR A 363 8.73 6.49 12.48
N ALA A 364 7.85 6.35 13.47
CA ALA A 364 7.88 5.29 14.48
C ALA A 364 8.01 3.88 13.90
N TRP A 365 7.20 3.56 12.87
CA TRP A 365 7.23 2.25 12.21
C TRP A 365 8.58 1.97 11.51
N GLY A 366 9.23 2.99 10.98
CA GLY A 366 10.57 2.87 10.38
C GLY A 366 11.63 2.44 11.40
N TYR A 367 11.61 3.02 12.60
CA TYR A 367 12.48 2.60 13.71
C TYR A 367 12.19 1.15 14.14
N TYR A 368 10.91 0.78 14.27
CA TYR A 368 10.53 -0.62 14.53
C TYR A 368 11.11 -1.57 13.48
N ARG A 369 10.95 -1.25 12.19
CA ARG A 369 11.45 -2.08 11.09
C ARG A 369 12.97 -2.19 11.10
N ARG A 370 13.70 -1.08 11.26
CA ARG A 370 15.17 -1.09 11.33
C ARG A 370 15.67 -1.86 12.53
N GLY A 371 15.04 -1.67 13.69
CA GLY A 371 15.33 -2.42 14.90
C GLY A 371 15.15 -3.92 14.72
N TRP A 372 14.06 -4.34 14.08
CA TRP A 372 13.81 -5.73 13.74
C TRP A 372 14.87 -6.32 12.79
N PHE A 373 15.31 -5.58 11.76
CA PHE A 373 16.40 -6.04 10.89
C PHE A 373 17.73 -6.14 11.62
N LYS A 374 18.05 -5.20 12.54
CA LYS A 374 19.25 -5.26 13.37
C LYS A 374 19.25 -6.46 14.32
N GLU A 375 18.09 -6.77 14.90
CA GLU A 375 17.91 -7.97 15.73
C GLU A 375 18.17 -9.24 14.94
N LEU A 376 17.65 -9.37 13.72
CA LEU A 376 17.86 -10.53 12.85
C LEU A 376 19.35 -10.83 12.54
N ILE A 377 20.20 -9.80 12.52
CA ILE A 377 21.65 -9.96 12.31
C ILE A 377 22.46 -9.92 13.61
N GLY A 378 21.79 -10.00 14.76
CA GLY A 378 22.41 -10.07 16.08
C GLY A 378 22.94 -8.74 16.65
N ARG A 379 22.60 -7.58 16.03
CA ARG A 379 22.97 -6.26 16.53
C ARG A 379 21.97 -5.82 17.61
N ASN A 380 21.88 -6.60 18.69
CA ASN A 380 20.83 -6.52 19.68
C ASN A 380 20.76 -5.17 20.41
N ASP A 381 21.90 -4.57 20.79
CA ASP A 381 21.89 -3.29 21.49
C ASP A 381 21.36 -2.16 20.60
N GLU A 382 21.77 -2.11 19.33
CA GLU A 382 21.26 -1.14 18.37
C GLU A 382 19.79 -1.39 18.01
N ALA A 383 19.34 -2.64 18.04
CA ALA A 383 17.92 -2.97 17.89
C ALA A 383 17.09 -2.39 19.04
N ILE A 384 17.58 -2.51 20.29
CA ILE A 384 16.91 -1.93 21.46
C ILE A 384 16.82 -0.39 21.36
N GLU A 385 17.88 0.28 20.87
CA GLU A 385 17.86 1.73 20.65
C GLU A 385 16.75 2.13 19.66
N ASP A 386 16.68 1.48 18.52
CA ASP A 386 15.65 1.74 17.51
C ASP A 386 14.25 1.43 18.02
N LEU A 387 14.04 0.28 18.64
CA LEU A 387 12.73 -0.10 19.20
C LEU A 387 12.30 0.85 20.33
N THR A 388 13.26 1.36 21.09
CA THR A 388 12.98 2.39 22.11
C THR A 388 12.57 3.70 21.47
N MET A 389 13.23 4.11 20.36
CA MET A 389 12.83 5.32 19.62
C MET A 389 11.41 5.14 19.01
N SER A 390 11.11 3.98 18.45
CA SER A 390 9.76 3.68 17.97
C SER A 390 8.70 3.84 19.07
N ILE A 391 8.97 3.33 20.27
CA ILE A 391 8.08 3.46 21.44
C ILE A 391 7.95 4.93 21.92
N VAL A 392 9.01 5.71 21.84
CA VAL A 392 8.96 7.14 22.19
C VAL A 392 8.07 7.92 21.24
N LEU A 393 8.16 7.61 19.94
CA LEU A 393 7.37 8.26 18.90
C LEU A 393 5.92 7.78 18.88
N ASP A 394 5.68 6.50 19.10
CA ASP A 394 4.34 5.91 19.22
C ASP A 394 4.26 4.94 20.40
N PRO A 395 3.88 5.43 21.60
CA PRO A 395 3.74 4.58 22.79
C PRO A 395 2.59 3.57 22.72
N THR A 396 1.74 3.65 21.71
CA THR A 396 0.59 2.74 21.53
C THR A 396 0.88 1.60 20.56
N TYR A 397 2.02 1.63 19.85
CA TYR A 397 2.38 0.60 18.89
C TYR A 397 2.95 -0.65 19.61
N ALA A 398 2.07 -1.59 19.91
CA ALA A 398 2.35 -2.78 20.71
C ALA A 398 3.47 -3.68 20.16
N TYR A 399 3.63 -3.76 18.82
CA TYR A 399 4.69 -4.56 18.19
C TYR A 399 6.12 -4.11 18.57
N SER A 400 6.33 -2.82 18.85
CA SER A 400 7.65 -2.33 19.26
C SER A 400 8.05 -2.84 20.65
N TYR A 401 7.10 -2.95 21.56
CA TYR A 401 7.31 -3.56 22.87
C TYR A 401 7.54 -5.06 22.74
N SER A 402 6.77 -5.76 21.88
CA SER A 402 6.97 -7.19 21.63
C SER A 402 8.39 -7.48 21.14
N ALA A 403 8.82 -6.78 20.08
CA ALA A 403 10.14 -6.97 19.51
C ALA A 403 11.25 -6.64 20.51
N ARG A 404 11.12 -5.53 21.30
CA ARG A 404 12.12 -5.17 22.31
C ARG A 404 12.15 -6.18 23.46
N GLY A 405 10.99 -6.67 23.89
CA GLY A 405 10.86 -7.73 24.88
C GLY A 405 11.58 -9.00 24.44
N ASP A 406 11.43 -9.41 23.19
CA ASP A 406 12.11 -10.59 22.64
C ASP A 406 13.64 -10.40 22.61
N VAL A 407 14.14 -9.21 22.24
CA VAL A 407 15.57 -8.90 22.31
C VAL A 407 16.07 -8.95 23.75
N TYR A 408 15.33 -8.41 24.71
CA TYR A 408 15.68 -8.50 26.14
C TYR A 408 15.70 -9.95 26.64
N MET A 409 14.75 -10.79 26.21
CA MET A 409 14.78 -12.23 26.55
C MET A 409 16.03 -12.92 26.01
N LYS A 410 16.44 -12.64 24.77
CA LYS A 410 17.68 -13.15 24.17
C LYS A 410 18.93 -12.73 24.92
N GLN A 411 18.92 -11.52 25.52
CA GLN A 411 20.02 -11.01 26.35
C GLN A 411 19.94 -11.45 27.82
N GLY A 412 18.94 -12.25 28.21
CA GLY A 412 18.73 -12.68 29.60
C GLY A 412 18.20 -11.57 30.53
N LYS A 413 17.79 -10.42 29.98
CA LYS A 413 17.23 -9.27 30.72
C LYS A 413 15.73 -9.45 30.98
N ARG A 414 15.38 -10.51 31.71
CA ARG A 414 14.01 -10.98 31.86
C ARG A 414 13.05 -9.94 32.45
N GLU A 415 13.48 -9.21 33.46
CA GLU A 415 12.63 -8.20 34.11
C GLU A 415 12.21 -7.07 33.14
N LEU A 416 13.12 -6.64 32.25
CA LEU A 416 12.83 -5.65 31.22
C LEU A 416 11.86 -6.20 30.15
N ALA A 417 12.06 -7.45 29.75
CA ALA A 417 11.15 -8.12 28.81
C ALA A 417 9.73 -8.24 29.40
N GLU A 418 9.61 -8.68 30.66
CA GLU A 418 8.32 -8.79 31.32
C GLU A 418 7.60 -7.43 31.48
N ALA A 419 8.36 -6.34 31.66
CA ALA A 419 7.79 -5.00 31.70
C ALA A 419 7.21 -4.61 30.34
N ASP A 420 7.91 -4.89 29.24
CA ASP A 420 7.42 -4.64 27.88
C ASP A 420 6.18 -5.50 27.57
N PHE A 421 6.19 -6.80 27.89
CA PHE A 421 5.03 -7.66 27.66
C PHE A 421 3.79 -7.24 28.49
N LYS A 422 3.98 -6.76 29.72
CA LYS A 422 2.89 -6.19 30.53
C LYS A 422 2.33 -4.93 29.89
N LYS A 423 3.19 -4.13 29.25
CA LYS A 423 2.75 -2.90 28.56
C LYS A 423 1.86 -3.20 27.36
N ILE A 424 2.13 -4.28 26.59
CA ILE A 424 1.24 -4.73 25.52
C ILE A 424 -0.15 -5.07 26.07
N ILE A 425 -0.22 -5.77 27.21
CA ILE A 425 -1.51 -6.13 27.84
C ILE A 425 -2.28 -4.90 28.29
N GLU A 426 -1.58 -3.81 28.69
CA GLU A 426 -2.22 -2.53 29.01
C GLU A 426 -2.73 -1.79 27.76
N ILE A 427 -2.02 -1.88 26.63
CA ILE A 427 -2.41 -1.25 25.36
C ILE A 427 -3.59 -1.98 24.74
N GLU A 428 -3.51 -3.30 24.69
CA GLU A 428 -4.53 -4.18 24.11
C GLU A 428 -5.48 -4.71 25.21
N ASP A 429 -6.14 -3.79 25.92
CA ASP A 429 -6.92 -4.03 27.14
C ASP A 429 -8.31 -4.64 26.91
N SER A 430 -8.73 -4.80 25.66
CA SER A 430 -10.02 -5.36 25.28
C SER A 430 -9.94 -6.23 24.03
N PRO A 431 -10.86 -7.22 23.87
CA PRO A 431 -10.84 -8.15 22.74
C PRO A 431 -10.86 -7.49 21.36
N GLU A 432 -11.46 -6.31 21.25
CA GLU A 432 -11.52 -5.54 20.01
C GLU A 432 -10.15 -4.96 19.60
N LYS A 433 -9.27 -4.74 20.57
CA LYS A 433 -7.92 -4.20 20.39
C LYS A 433 -6.85 -5.28 20.22
N TYR A 434 -7.17 -6.56 20.41
CA TYR A 434 -6.19 -7.63 20.32
C TYR A 434 -5.58 -7.72 18.93
N ASP A 435 -4.26 -7.60 18.87
CA ASP A 435 -3.47 -7.72 17.64
C ASP A 435 -2.22 -8.58 17.91
N CYS A 436 -1.35 -8.17 18.82
CA CYS A 436 -0.14 -8.90 19.17
C CYS A 436 -0.07 -9.36 20.66
N ILE A 437 -1.14 -9.23 21.42
CA ILE A 437 -1.20 -9.60 22.86
C ILE A 437 -0.80 -11.05 23.13
N HIS A 438 -1.06 -11.94 22.18
CA HIS A 438 -0.68 -13.36 22.27
C HIS A 438 0.84 -13.53 22.41
N TYR A 439 1.67 -12.69 21.75
CA TYR A 439 3.13 -12.68 21.95
C TYR A 439 3.51 -12.28 23.37
N ALA A 440 2.80 -11.30 23.95
CA ALA A 440 3.03 -10.88 25.34
C ALA A 440 2.73 -12.00 26.33
N TYR A 441 1.58 -12.66 26.21
CA TYR A 441 1.24 -13.81 27.07
C TYR A 441 2.21 -14.98 26.87
N GLN A 442 2.67 -15.21 25.64
CA GLN A 442 3.67 -16.22 25.33
C GLN A 442 5.01 -15.89 26.00
N GLY A 443 5.50 -14.65 25.89
CA GLY A 443 6.74 -14.20 26.54
C GLY A 443 6.68 -14.29 28.06
N LEU A 444 5.50 -14.11 28.64
CA LEU A 444 5.25 -14.28 30.08
C LEU A 444 5.03 -15.75 30.49
N GLY A 445 5.06 -16.72 29.55
CA GLY A 445 4.77 -18.12 29.83
C GLY A 445 3.32 -18.44 30.13
N GLN A 446 2.40 -17.51 29.86
CA GLN A 446 0.96 -17.65 30.11
C GLN A 446 0.24 -18.23 28.88
N TYR A 447 0.63 -19.42 28.45
CA TYR A 447 0.22 -20.03 27.19
C TYR A 447 -1.30 -20.19 27.03
N ASP A 448 -2.04 -20.51 28.12
CA ASP A 448 -3.50 -20.64 28.04
C ASP A 448 -4.16 -19.29 27.64
N LYS A 449 -3.61 -18.17 28.16
CA LYS A 449 -4.09 -16.84 27.78
C LYS A 449 -3.67 -16.46 26.37
N ALA A 450 -2.45 -16.87 25.94
CA ALA A 450 -2.00 -16.65 24.58
C ALA A 450 -2.92 -17.36 23.57
N MET A 451 -3.32 -18.61 23.84
CA MET A 451 -4.29 -19.35 23.02
C MET A 451 -5.67 -18.68 23.00
N ALA A 452 -6.20 -18.29 24.15
CA ALA A 452 -7.50 -17.64 24.22
C ALA A 452 -7.51 -16.30 23.45
N ALA A 453 -6.41 -15.53 23.51
CA ALA A 453 -6.26 -14.31 22.73
C ALA A 453 -6.17 -14.61 21.23
N MET A 454 -5.41 -15.63 20.84
CA MET A 454 -5.31 -16.07 19.45
C MET A 454 -6.65 -16.53 18.88
N ASP A 455 -7.43 -17.30 19.66
CA ASP A 455 -8.79 -17.72 19.27
C ASP A 455 -9.70 -16.50 19.03
N THR A 456 -9.57 -15.45 19.86
CA THR A 456 -10.30 -14.20 19.71
C THR A 456 -9.89 -13.45 18.42
N ILE A 457 -8.59 -13.37 18.11
CA ILE A 457 -8.08 -12.75 16.91
C ILE A 457 -8.56 -13.51 15.66
N ILE A 458 -8.49 -14.84 15.68
CA ILE A 458 -8.98 -15.71 14.60
C ILE A 458 -10.50 -15.53 14.40
N ALA A 459 -11.28 -15.46 15.48
CA ALA A 459 -12.74 -15.29 15.39
C ALA A 459 -13.14 -13.95 14.76
N ARG A 460 -12.32 -12.92 14.92
CA ARG A 460 -12.51 -11.59 14.31
C ARG A 460 -12.24 -11.61 12.81
N ASP A 461 -11.20 -12.33 12.36
CA ASP A 461 -10.88 -12.54 10.95
C ASP A 461 -10.46 -13.98 10.67
N THR A 462 -11.43 -14.77 10.24
CA THR A 462 -11.24 -16.19 9.88
C THR A 462 -10.54 -16.39 8.54
N THR A 463 -10.19 -15.32 7.83
CA THR A 463 -9.59 -15.36 6.49
C THR A 463 -8.13 -14.94 6.48
N SER A 464 -7.60 -14.43 7.59
CA SER A 464 -6.21 -13.98 7.71
C SER A 464 -5.22 -15.15 7.72
N ALA A 465 -4.56 -15.36 6.61
CA ALA A 465 -3.51 -16.38 6.48
C ALA A 465 -2.35 -16.16 7.47
N ALA A 466 -2.00 -14.90 7.76
CA ALA A 466 -0.94 -14.55 8.70
C ALA A 466 -1.31 -14.95 10.14
N THR A 467 -2.55 -14.67 10.57
CA THR A 467 -3.03 -15.04 11.91
C THR A 467 -2.97 -16.54 12.15
N TYR A 468 -3.32 -17.35 11.15
CA TYR A 468 -3.19 -18.80 11.25
C TYR A 468 -1.72 -19.25 11.26
N TYR A 469 -0.82 -18.51 10.62
CA TYR A 469 0.62 -18.76 10.73
C TYR A 469 1.13 -18.49 12.15
N ASP A 470 0.76 -17.35 12.74
CA ASP A 470 1.12 -17.01 14.12
C ASP A 470 0.56 -18.03 15.12
N ALA A 471 -0.65 -18.53 14.90
CA ALA A 471 -1.21 -19.62 15.68
C ALA A 471 -0.37 -20.89 15.55
N SER A 472 0.09 -21.25 14.34
CA SER A 472 0.99 -22.39 14.14
C SER A 472 2.26 -22.25 14.97
N CYS A 473 2.91 -21.10 14.92
CA CYS A 473 4.13 -20.80 15.70
C CYS A 473 3.87 -20.94 17.21
N LEU A 474 2.79 -20.35 17.72
CA LEU A 474 2.39 -20.48 19.12
C LEU A 474 2.23 -21.94 19.57
N TYR A 475 1.49 -22.74 18.80
CA TYR A 475 1.27 -24.16 19.12
C TYR A 475 2.55 -24.99 19.03
N CYS A 476 3.44 -24.73 18.07
CA CYS A 476 4.74 -25.38 17.96
C CYS A 476 5.62 -25.08 19.17
N ARG A 477 5.70 -23.83 19.62
CA ARG A 477 6.45 -23.45 20.84
C ARG A 477 5.92 -24.10 22.11
N MET A 478 4.63 -24.44 22.15
CA MET A 478 4.02 -25.20 23.24
C MET A 478 4.27 -26.73 23.15
N GLY A 479 4.97 -27.21 22.12
CA GLY A 479 5.14 -28.63 21.84
C GLY A 479 3.89 -29.35 21.33
N LYS A 480 2.85 -28.59 20.96
CA LYS A 480 1.58 -29.12 20.39
C LYS A 480 1.70 -29.25 18.87
N THR A 481 2.65 -30.08 18.41
CA THR A 481 3.07 -30.16 17.01
C THR A 481 1.96 -30.52 16.04
N GLY A 482 1.02 -31.40 16.42
CA GLY A 482 -0.11 -31.75 15.54
C GLY A 482 -1.06 -30.56 15.27
N GLN A 483 -1.30 -29.71 16.30
CA GLN A 483 -2.10 -28.50 16.13
C GLN A 483 -1.32 -27.44 15.36
N GLY A 484 -0.01 -27.30 15.60
CA GLY A 484 0.87 -26.44 14.83
C GLY A 484 0.81 -26.75 13.33
N LEU A 485 0.91 -28.04 12.95
CA LEU A 485 0.75 -28.46 11.55
C LEU A 485 -0.62 -28.14 10.97
N ALA A 486 -1.69 -28.38 11.73
CA ALA A 486 -3.05 -28.08 11.27
C ALA A 486 -3.26 -26.57 11.01
N PHE A 487 -2.75 -25.72 11.89
CA PHE A 487 -2.80 -24.26 11.69
C PHE A 487 -1.91 -23.80 10.53
N LEU A 488 -0.73 -24.41 10.34
CA LEU A 488 0.13 -24.15 9.18
C LEU A 488 -0.57 -24.54 7.87
N GLU A 489 -1.22 -25.70 7.81
CA GLU A 489 -2.00 -26.10 6.64
C GLU A 489 -3.13 -25.12 6.36
N LYS A 490 -3.85 -24.67 7.39
CA LYS A 490 -4.89 -23.66 7.25
C LYS A 490 -4.32 -22.35 6.73
N SER A 491 -3.21 -21.87 7.25
CA SER A 491 -2.50 -20.68 6.80
C SER A 491 -2.13 -20.77 5.32
N LEU A 492 -1.50 -21.87 4.92
CA LEU A 492 -1.11 -22.14 3.54
C LEU A 492 -2.35 -22.21 2.61
N SER A 493 -3.44 -22.85 3.05
CA SER A 493 -4.69 -22.94 2.30
C SER A 493 -5.37 -21.58 2.09
N LEU A 494 -5.13 -20.64 2.99
CA LEU A 494 -5.59 -19.25 2.91
C LEU A 494 -4.63 -18.34 2.12
N GLY A 495 -3.53 -18.89 1.60
CA GLY A 495 -2.63 -18.18 0.70
C GLY A 495 -1.36 -17.63 1.35
N TYR A 496 -0.94 -18.09 2.52
CA TYR A 496 0.37 -17.74 3.06
C TYR A 496 1.48 -18.38 2.20
N LYS A 497 2.21 -17.58 1.45
CA LYS A 497 3.21 -18.05 0.46
C LYS A 497 4.66 -17.66 0.79
N ARG A 498 4.91 -17.16 2.01
CA ARG A 498 6.27 -16.77 2.44
C ARG A 498 7.13 -17.97 2.81
N PHE A 499 7.37 -18.87 1.85
CA PHE A 499 8.10 -20.12 2.10
C PHE A 499 9.52 -19.89 2.63
N ALA A 500 10.22 -18.83 2.17
CA ALA A 500 11.53 -18.49 2.70
C ALA A 500 11.51 -18.09 4.17
N HIS A 501 10.39 -17.53 4.65
CA HIS A 501 10.17 -17.26 6.07
C HIS A 501 9.89 -18.55 6.83
N ILE A 502 8.96 -19.38 6.36
CA ILE A 502 8.65 -20.69 6.94
C ILE A 502 9.92 -21.54 7.11
N ASP A 503 10.79 -21.54 6.10
CA ASP A 503 12.02 -22.34 6.09
C ASP A 503 13.04 -21.90 7.16
N ARG A 504 12.97 -20.67 7.66
CA ARG A 504 13.94 -20.06 8.61
C ARG A 504 13.36 -19.79 10.00
N ASP A 505 12.08 -19.85 10.16
CA ASP A 505 11.40 -19.50 11.41
C ASP A 505 11.64 -20.56 12.47
N ALA A 506 12.39 -20.20 13.52
CA ALA A 506 12.75 -21.09 14.62
C ALA A 506 11.53 -21.59 15.41
N ASP A 507 10.41 -20.88 15.37
CA ASP A 507 9.18 -21.30 16.05
C ASP A 507 8.62 -22.61 15.47
N LEU A 508 8.92 -22.89 14.20
CA LEU A 508 8.51 -24.09 13.50
C LEU A 508 9.52 -25.25 13.61
N ASP A 509 10.67 -25.07 14.28
CA ASP A 509 11.67 -26.14 14.45
C ASP A 509 11.10 -27.45 15.04
N PRO A 510 10.12 -27.41 15.98
CA PRO A 510 9.51 -28.63 16.51
C PRO A 510 8.82 -29.53 15.47
N ILE A 511 8.39 -28.95 14.33
CA ILE A 511 7.70 -29.67 13.26
C ILE A 511 8.53 -29.81 11.99
N ARG A 512 9.63 -29.06 11.83
CA ARG A 512 10.42 -28.93 10.60
C ARG A 512 10.89 -30.27 10.03
N GLU A 513 11.33 -31.18 10.89
CA GLU A 513 11.82 -32.50 10.47
C GLU A 513 10.73 -33.57 10.31
N MET A 514 9.48 -33.25 10.62
CA MET A 514 8.35 -34.16 10.46
C MET A 514 8.02 -34.38 8.98
N ASP A 515 7.71 -35.62 8.60
CA ASP A 515 7.36 -35.96 7.22
C ASP A 515 6.09 -35.23 6.76
N GLU A 516 5.13 -35.05 7.67
CA GLU A 516 3.89 -34.30 7.42
C GLU A 516 4.17 -32.82 7.06
N PHE A 517 5.13 -32.17 7.75
CA PHE A 517 5.55 -30.83 7.43
C PHE A 517 6.20 -30.75 6.03
N LYS A 518 7.12 -31.70 5.74
CA LYS A 518 7.81 -31.75 4.44
C LYS A 518 6.81 -31.96 3.29
N GLN A 519 5.85 -32.87 3.48
CA GLN A 519 4.77 -33.12 2.51
C GLN A 519 3.86 -31.89 2.33
N LEU A 520 3.49 -31.25 3.43
CA LEU A 520 2.66 -30.03 3.43
C LEU A 520 3.35 -28.92 2.64
N ILE A 521 4.60 -28.62 2.95
CA ILE A 521 5.37 -27.60 2.24
C ILE A 521 5.54 -27.95 0.76
N MET A 522 5.83 -29.21 0.44
CA MET A 522 5.95 -29.68 -0.93
C MET A 522 4.63 -29.50 -1.72
N LYS A 523 3.49 -29.89 -1.11
CA LYS A 523 2.15 -29.74 -1.69
C LYS A 523 1.92 -28.27 -2.10
N TYR A 524 2.03 -27.33 -1.17
CA TYR A 524 1.70 -25.93 -1.43
C TYR A 524 2.77 -25.18 -2.23
N LYS A 525 4.06 -25.58 -2.14
CA LYS A 525 5.10 -25.09 -3.07
C LYS A 525 4.84 -25.57 -4.52
N THR A 526 4.31 -26.78 -4.70
CA THR A 526 4.00 -27.35 -6.02
C THR A 526 2.71 -26.73 -6.57
N GLU A 527 1.67 -26.59 -5.74
CA GLU A 527 0.43 -25.90 -6.12
C GLU A 527 0.69 -24.43 -6.46
N SER A 528 1.60 -23.75 -5.76
CA SER A 528 2.07 -22.40 -6.11
C SER A 528 2.82 -22.36 -7.45
N LYS A 529 3.45 -23.47 -7.86
CA LYS A 529 4.09 -23.64 -9.18
C LYS A 529 3.11 -24.07 -10.27
N THR A 530 2.00 -24.73 -9.90
CA THR A 530 0.98 -25.26 -10.83
C THR A 530 -0.18 -24.30 -11.07
N ALA A 531 -0.29 -23.19 -10.36
CA ALA A 531 -0.97 -21.99 -10.83
C ALA A 531 -0.19 -21.54 -12.07
N THR A 532 -0.51 -22.11 -13.19
CA THR A 532 0.21 -22.21 -14.46
C THR A 532 1.06 -20.97 -14.73
N PRO A 533 2.38 -21.06 -14.81
CA PRO A 533 3.13 -20.17 -15.66
C PRO A 533 2.72 -20.55 -17.08
N ILE A 534 1.81 -19.81 -17.67
CA ILE A 534 1.67 -19.86 -19.13
C ILE A 534 3.02 -19.39 -19.65
N GLY A 535 3.78 -20.36 -20.17
CA GLY A 535 4.99 -20.11 -20.91
C GLY A 535 6.32 -20.40 -20.23
N TYR A 536 6.39 -21.27 -19.20
CA TYR A 536 7.46 -22.25 -19.28
C TYR A 536 6.91 -23.38 -20.14
N PHE A 537 7.18 -23.32 -21.43
CA PHE A 537 7.41 -24.57 -22.13
C PHE A 537 8.25 -25.40 -21.18
N GLU A 538 7.84 -26.65 -20.90
CA GLU A 538 8.81 -27.68 -20.62
C GLU A 538 9.89 -27.48 -21.67
N VAL A 539 10.99 -26.89 -21.25
CA VAL A 539 12.23 -27.01 -21.97
C VAL A 539 12.59 -28.48 -21.80
N GLN A 540 12.02 -29.29 -22.68
CA GLN A 540 12.70 -30.49 -23.08
C GLN A 540 14.12 -30.04 -23.33
N ASN A 541 15.08 -30.51 -22.51
CA ASN A 541 16.50 -30.49 -22.77
C ASN A 541 16.92 -29.44 -23.83
N THR A 542 16.87 -28.17 -23.50
CA THR A 542 17.59 -27.17 -24.26
C THR A 542 18.99 -27.16 -23.67
N ASP A 543 19.95 -27.59 -24.47
CA ASP A 543 21.37 -27.61 -24.17
C ASP A 543 21.77 -26.27 -23.54
N GLU A 544 21.99 -26.26 -22.22
CA GLU A 544 22.66 -25.17 -21.55
C GLU A 544 24.06 -25.11 -22.13
N ILE A 545 24.41 -23.99 -22.77
CA ILE A 545 25.74 -23.78 -23.30
C ILE A 545 26.55 -23.12 -22.20
N THR A 546 27.66 -23.77 -21.83
CA THR A 546 28.67 -23.16 -20.96
C THR A 546 29.78 -22.58 -21.84
N SER A 547 29.90 -21.25 -21.85
CA SER A 547 31.01 -20.54 -22.48
C SER A 547 32.15 -20.40 -21.48
N GLU A 548 33.36 -20.77 -21.88
CA GLU A 548 34.58 -20.59 -21.09
C GLU A 548 35.36 -19.39 -21.59
N ILE A 549 35.57 -18.40 -20.74
CA ILE A 549 36.22 -17.15 -21.06
C ILE A 549 37.55 -17.04 -20.32
N PRO A 550 38.67 -17.04 -20.99
CA PRO A 550 39.99 -16.94 -20.32
C PRO A 550 40.14 -15.61 -19.61
N PHE A 551 40.72 -15.63 -18.43
CA PHE A 551 41.11 -14.42 -17.71
C PHE A 551 42.61 -14.45 -17.32
N VAL A 552 43.14 -13.23 -17.13
CA VAL A 552 44.44 -13.04 -16.50
C VAL A 552 44.24 -12.47 -15.10
N LYS A 553 44.89 -13.08 -14.11
CA LYS A 553 44.84 -12.57 -12.73
C LYS A 553 46.11 -11.73 -12.48
N GLU A 554 45.93 -10.41 -12.31
CA GLU A 554 46.99 -9.47 -12.00
C GLU A 554 46.61 -8.62 -10.78
N ASN A 555 47.53 -8.50 -9.83
CA ASN A 555 47.31 -7.70 -8.60
C ASN A 555 46.00 -7.99 -7.86
N GLY A 556 45.57 -9.26 -7.85
CA GLY A 556 44.37 -9.68 -7.17
C GLY A 556 43.07 -9.49 -7.95
N VAL A 557 43.10 -8.84 -9.13
CA VAL A 557 41.90 -8.64 -9.97
C VAL A 557 41.91 -9.56 -11.20
N TYR A 558 40.70 -9.90 -11.68
CA TYR A 558 40.49 -10.71 -12.87
C TYR A 558 40.31 -9.80 -14.09
N LYS A 559 41.19 -9.92 -15.08
CA LYS A 559 41.10 -9.18 -16.35
C LYS A 559 40.61 -10.08 -17.47
N VAL A 560 39.60 -9.61 -18.17
CA VAL A 560 38.96 -10.31 -19.30
C VAL A 560 38.98 -9.45 -20.56
N GLN A 561 39.04 -10.09 -21.72
CA GLN A 561 38.97 -9.41 -22.98
C GLN A 561 37.53 -9.33 -23.48
N CYS A 562 37.05 -8.11 -23.80
CA CYS A 562 35.78 -7.84 -24.44
C CYS A 562 35.98 -7.04 -25.72
N LYS A 563 35.02 -7.14 -26.64
CA LYS A 563 34.94 -6.17 -27.75
C LYS A 563 33.82 -5.20 -27.47
N VAL A 564 34.09 -3.90 -27.54
CA VAL A 564 33.15 -2.82 -27.34
C VAL A 564 32.97 -2.06 -28.64
N ASN A 565 31.79 -2.14 -29.25
CA ASN A 565 31.56 -1.64 -30.62
C ASN A 565 32.63 -2.12 -31.61
N GLY A 566 33.08 -3.38 -31.47
CA GLY A 566 34.14 -3.98 -32.30
C GLY A 566 35.58 -3.70 -31.84
N LEU A 567 35.83 -2.78 -30.91
CA LEU A 567 37.15 -2.48 -30.37
C LEU A 567 37.51 -3.45 -29.24
N PRO A 568 38.63 -4.24 -29.35
CA PRO A 568 39.05 -5.14 -28.29
C PRO A 568 39.66 -4.33 -27.13
N LEU A 569 39.10 -4.51 -25.93
CA LEU A 569 39.54 -3.87 -24.70
C LEU A 569 39.65 -4.89 -23.57
N HIS A 570 40.52 -4.60 -22.57
CA HIS A 570 40.66 -5.45 -21.38
C HIS A 570 39.97 -4.80 -20.19
N PHE A 571 39.01 -5.49 -19.65
CA PHE A 571 38.23 -5.04 -18.51
C PHE A 571 38.58 -5.82 -17.24
N VAL A 572 38.57 -5.15 -16.12
CA VAL A 572 38.50 -5.78 -14.80
C VAL A 572 37.11 -6.29 -14.57
N PHE A 573 36.98 -7.57 -14.27
CA PHE A 573 35.73 -8.20 -13.87
C PHE A 573 35.42 -7.75 -12.45
N ASP A 574 34.41 -6.90 -12.27
CA ASP A 574 34.08 -6.27 -11.00
C ASP A 574 32.58 -6.38 -10.70
N THR A 575 32.24 -7.25 -9.77
CA THR A 575 30.85 -7.46 -9.31
C THR A 575 30.34 -6.31 -8.44
N GLY A 576 31.21 -5.41 -7.97
CA GLY A 576 30.84 -4.22 -7.20
C GLY A 576 30.53 -2.98 -8.05
N ALA A 577 30.93 -2.97 -9.32
CA ALA A 577 30.63 -1.87 -10.23
C ALA A 577 29.20 -2.00 -10.79
N SER A 578 28.43 -0.90 -10.76
CA SER A 578 27.04 -0.87 -11.28
C SER A 578 27.00 -0.94 -12.80
N ASP A 579 27.86 -0.16 -13.47
CA ASP A 579 27.90 -0.01 -14.92
C ASP A 579 29.25 -0.48 -15.49
N VAL A 580 29.32 -0.63 -16.82
CA VAL A 580 30.59 -0.65 -17.51
C VAL A 580 31.24 0.71 -17.32
N THR A 581 32.52 0.71 -16.92
CA THR A 581 33.27 1.96 -16.72
C THR A 581 34.35 2.09 -17.78
N LEU A 582 34.38 3.22 -18.49
CA LEU A 582 35.41 3.62 -19.43
C LEU A 582 36.17 4.84 -18.89
N SER A 583 37.46 4.91 -19.03
CA SER A 583 38.15 6.17 -18.77
C SER A 583 37.91 7.19 -19.89
N ILE A 584 38.11 8.47 -19.60
CA ILE A 584 37.99 9.53 -20.60
C ILE A 584 38.97 9.34 -21.77
N VAL A 585 40.07 8.65 -21.54
CA VAL A 585 41.11 8.38 -22.59
C VAL A 585 40.55 7.38 -23.61
N GLU A 586 39.99 6.24 -23.14
CA GLU A 586 39.39 5.24 -24.02
C GLU A 586 38.14 5.80 -24.73
N ALA A 587 37.31 6.53 -24.03
CA ALA A 587 36.13 7.12 -24.64
C ALA A 587 36.49 8.13 -25.75
N ASN A 588 37.48 9.00 -25.53
CA ASN A 588 37.96 9.92 -26.54
C ASN A 588 38.60 9.20 -27.73
N PHE A 589 39.37 8.13 -27.48
CA PHE A 589 39.92 7.29 -28.54
C PHE A 589 38.79 6.66 -29.38
N MET A 590 37.78 6.12 -28.73
CA MET A 590 36.61 5.51 -29.38
C MET A 590 35.82 6.54 -30.21
N MET A 591 35.62 7.75 -29.70
CA MET A 591 34.96 8.85 -30.41
C MET A 591 35.77 9.27 -31.65
N LYS A 592 37.07 9.46 -31.50
CA LYS A 592 37.97 9.88 -32.60
C LYS A 592 38.03 8.85 -33.72
N ASN A 593 37.91 7.56 -33.41
CA ASN A 593 38.03 6.47 -34.37
C ASN A 593 36.68 5.89 -34.81
N GLY A 594 35.56 6.54 -34.48
CA GLY A 594 34.20 6.15 -34.91
C GLY A 594 33.59 4.95 -34.22
N TYR A 595 34.17 4.46 -33.14
CA TYR A 595 33.58 3.40 -32.28
C TYR A 595 32.47 3.94 -31.37
N LEU A 596 32.45 5.24 -31.08
CA LEU A 596 31.40 5.98 -30.40
C LEU A 596 31.09 7.26 -31.16
N SER A 597 29.91 7.79 -31.02
CA SER A 597 29.45 9.05 -31.60
C SER A 597 28.76 9.92 -30.55
N GLY A 598 28.52 11.20 -30.89
CA GLY A 598 27.77 12.09 -30.00
C GLY A 598 26.36 11.63 -29.73
N ASN A 599 25.76 10.83 -30.62
CA ASN A 599 24.42 10.27 -30.45
C ASN A 599 24.38 9.12 -29.42
N ASP A 600 25.54 8.57 -29.06
CA ASP A 600 25.62 7.51 -28.04
C ASP A 600 25.70 8.10 -26.62
N VAL A 601 25.80 9.42 -26.47
CA VAL A 601 25.77 10.11 -25.18
C VAL A 601 24.34 10.30 -24.75
N ILE A 602 23.94 9.67 -23.60
CA ILE A 602 22.60 9.69 -23.09
C ILE A 602 22.40 10.59 -21.85
N GLY A 603 23.51 11.10 -21.28
CA GLY A 603 23.40 12.01 -20.14
C GLY A 603 24.66 12.08 -19.28
N SER A 604 24.48 12.48 -18.03
CA SER A 604 25.51 12.48 -17.01
C SER A 604 24.95 11.97 -15.68
N GLN A 605 25.80 11.31 -14.88
CA GLN A 605 25.44 10.87 -13.55
C GLN A 605 26.56 11.12 -12.55
N ARG A 606 26.20 11.23 -11.27
CA ARG A 606 27.17 11.23 -10.18
C ARG A 606 27.58 9.79 -9.88
N TYR A 607 28.86 9.58 -9.64
CA TYR A 607 29.39 8.31 -9.17
C TYR A 607 30.35 8.55 -7.99
N VAL A 608 30.48 7.53 -7.16
CA VAL A 608 31.42 7.52 -6.04
C VAL A 608 32.57 6.60 -6.45
N ASP A 609 33.81 7.09 -6.40
CA ASP A 609 34.98 6.27 -6.67
C ASP A 609 35.36 5.40 -5.47
N ALA A 610 36.34 4.52 -5.65
CA ALA A 610 36.82 3.62 -4.61
C ALA A 610 37.37 4.31 -3.34
N ASN A 611 37.65 5.63 -3.42
CA ASN A 611 38.14 6.45 -2.31
C ASN A 611 37.01 7.19 -1.59
N GLY A 612 35.75 7.07 -2.08
CA GLY A 612 34.59 7.78 -1.55
C GLY A 612 34.37 9.17 -2.15
N ASP A 613 35.15 9.60 -3.14
CA ASP A 613 35.01 10.89 -3.79
C ASP A 613 33.84 10.89 -4.79
N ILE A 614 32.98 11.92 -4.72
CA ILE A 614 31.86 12.10 -5.64
C ILE A 614 32.31 12.88 -6.87
N SER A 615 32.15 12.26 -8.03
CA SER A 615 32.45 12.85 -9.34
C SER A 615 31.24 12.74 -10.27
N VAL A 616 31.28 13.52 -11.38
CA VAL A 616 30.28 13.45 -12.44
C VAL A 616 30.88 12.77 -13.66
N GLY A 617 30.28 11.66 -14.09
CA GLY A 617 30.63 10.93 -15.31
C GLY A 617 29.62 11.16 -16.43
N THR A 618 30.08 11.00 -17.68
CA THR A 618 29.19 11.00 -18.84
C THR A 618 28.63 9.62 -19.07
N VAL A 619 27.31 9.50 -19.17
CA VAL A 619 26.64 8.23 -19.46
C VAL A 619 26.49 8.05 -20.96
N ILE A 620 26.92 6.90 -21.45
CA ILE A 620 26.84 6.53 -22.86
C ILE A 620 26.11 5.20 -23.04
N ASN A 621 25.52 4.99 -24.21
CA ASN A 621 25.03 3.72 -24.66
C ASN A 621 26.00 3.04 -25.60
N ILE A 622 26.58 1.91 -25.20
CA ILE A 622 27.42 1.07 -26.05
C ILE A 622 26.50 0.17 -26.85
N LYS A 623 26.58 0.23 -28.17
CA LYS A 623 25.71 -0.55 -29.06
C LYS A 623 25.92 -2.04 -28.91
N ASP A 624 27.20 -2.46 -28.91
CA ASP A 624 27.60 -3.86 -28.90
C ASP A 624 28.73 -4.12 -27.90
N VAL A 625 28.55 -5.08 -27.02
CA VAL A 625 29.61 -5.65 -26.17
C VAL A 625 29.67 -7.15 -26.42
N THR A 626 30.76 -7.61 -27.05
CA THR A 626 31.01 -9.05 -27.22
C THR A 626 31.94 -9.54 -26.13
N PHE A 627 31.46 -10.55 -25.38
CA PHE A 627 32.18 -11.12 -24.26
C PHE A 627 32.10 -12.66 -24.31
N GLY A 628 33.24 -13.31 -24.64
CA GLY A 628 33.29 -14.76 -24.70
C GLY A 628 32.37 -15.42 -25.71
N GLY A 629 32.08 -14.74 -26.83
CA GLY A 629 31.14 -15.25 -27.84
C GLY A 629 29.68 -14.90 -27.55
N LEU A 630 29.40 -14.18 -26.47
CA LEU A 630 28.11 -13.63 -26.14
C LEU A 630 28.02 -12.18 -26.59
N ASP A 631 27.02 -11.83 -27.38
CA ASP A 631 26.78 -10.48 -27.86
C ASP A 631 25.69 -9.81 -27.06
N LEU A 632 26.00 -8.69 -26.42
CA LEU A 632 25.11 -7.85 -25.64
C LEU A 632 24.91 -6.51 -26.33
N ASN A 633 23.68 -6.16 -26.63
CA ASN A 633 23.33 -4.90 -27.27
C ASN A 633 22.85 -3.87 -26.25
N ASN A 634 23.03 -2.59 -26.53
CA ASN A 634 22.53 -1.46 -25.74
C ASN A 634 22.99 -1.54 -24.28
N VAL A 635 24.30 -1.58 -24.08
CA VAL A 635 24.94 -1.64 -22.77
C VAL A 635 25.18 -0.24 -22.24
N ARG A 636 24.66 0.08 -21.08
CA ARG A 636 24.93 1.34 -20.41
C ARG A 636 26.34 1.35 -19.86
N ALA A 637 27.05 2.46 -20.09
CA ALA A 637 28.39 2.67 -19.58
C ALA A 637 28.58 4.10 -19.06
N THR A 638 29.48 4.25 -18.09
CA THR A 638 29.86 5.54 -17.52
C THR A 638 31.30 5.89 -17.90
N VAL A 639 31.48 7.03 -18.53
CA VAL A 639 32.80 7.58 -18.82
C VAL A 639 33.26 8.43 -17.64
N VAL A 640 34.32 7.99 -16.98
CA VAL A 640 34.86 8.69 -15.80
C VAL A 640 36.02 9.60 -16.20
N ARG A 641 36.15 10.75 -15.54
CA ARG A 641 37.17 11.75 -15.84
C ARG A 641 38.61 11.34 -15.49
N ASN A 642 38.74 10.35 -14.60
CA ASN A 642 40.04 9.85 -14.20
C ASN A 642 40.69 9.11 -15.36
N GLN A 643 41.84 9.64 -15.84
CA GLN A 643 42.58 9.10 -16.97
C GLN A 643 43.25 7.75 -16.71
N ARG A 644 43.40 7.36 -15.42
CA ARG A 644 43.97 6.10 -14.97
C ARG A 644 42.96 5.14 -14.38
N ALA A 645 41.66 5.46 -14.52
CA ALA A 645 40.61 4.56 -14.02
C ALA A 645 40.70 3.23 -14.76
N PRO A 646 40.61 2.10 -14.04
CA PRO A 646 40.52 0.80 -14.70
C PRO A 646 39.21 0.71 -15.48
N LEU A 647 39.23 0.01 -16.61
CA LEU A 647 38.03 -0.37 -17.32
C LEU A 647 37.34 -1.44 -16.51
N LEU A 648 36.09 -1.20 -16.05
CA LEU A 648 35.34 -2.12 -15.23
C LEU A 648 34.19 -2.74 -16.03
N LEU A 649 34.05 -4.06 -15.93
CA LEU A 649 32.89 -4.78 -16.44
C LEU A 649 31.93 -5.01 -15.28
N GLY A 650 30.94 -4.15 -15.14
CA GLY A 650 30.02 -4.08 -14.02
C GLY A 650 28.70 -4.81 -14.25
N GLN A 651 27.77 -4.64 -13.32
CA GLN A 651 26.47 -5.34 -13.26
C GLN A 651 25.59 -5.11 -14.49
N SER A 652 25.71 -3.99 -15.19
CA SER A 652 24.98 -3.73 -16.44
C SER A 652 25.28 -4.75 -17.56
N VAL A 653 26.42 -5.42 -17.48
CA VAL A 653 26.81 -6.57 -18.34
C VAL A 653 26.65 -7.88 -17.60
N LEU A 654 27.24 -8.00 -16.39
CA LEU A 654 27.31 -9.26 -15.66
C LEU A 654 25.93 -9.84 -15.35
N GLY A 655 24.96 -8.99 -15.01
CA GLY A 655 23.57 -9.40 -14.75
C GLY A 655 22.83 -9.97 -15.97
N ARG A 656 23.37 -9.80 -17.18
CA ARG A 656 22.79 -10.28 -18.44
C ARG A 656 23.44 -11.56 -18.97
N LEU A 657 24.49 -12.03 -18.31
CA LEU A 657 25.30 -13.15 -18.79
C LEU A 657 24.83 -14.53 -18.32
N GLY A 658 23.97 -14.60 -17.32
CA GLY A 658 23.53 -15.87 -16.69
C GLY A 658 24.39 -16.25 -15.48
N LYS A 659 24.51 -17.56 -15.18
CA LYS A 659 25.28 -18.04 -14.04
C LYS A 659 26.77 -17.99 -14.35
N ILE A 660 27.54 -17.30 -13.48
CA ILE A 660 28.99 -17.14 -13.66
C ILE A 660 29.71 -17.87 -12.56
N GLU A 661 30.66 -18.74 -12.93
CA GLU A 661 31.55 -19.45 -12.02
C GLU A 661 33.00 -19.10 -12.37
N ILE A 662 33.84 -18.86 -11.35
CA ILE A 662 35.26 -18.56 -11.53
C ILE A 662 36.06 -19.84 -11.29
N ASP A 663 36.62 -20.41 -12.36
CA ASP A 663 37.55 -21.53 -12.29
C ASP A 663 39.01 -21.01 -12.20
N ASN A 664 39.48 -20.83 -10.97
CA ASN A 664 40.83 -20.33 -10.73
C ASN A 664 41.96 -21.26 -11.23
N PRO A 665 41.85 -22.60 -11.04
CA PRO A 665 42.82 -23.53 -11.61
C PRO A 665 42.88 -23.48 -13.15
N GLY A 666 41.74 -23.47 -13.80
CA GLY A 666 41.60 -23.41 -15.24
C GLY A 666 41.85 -21.99 -15.84
N ARG A 667 41.86 -20.95 -15.00
CA ARG A 667 41.90 -19.52 -15.39
C ARG A 667 40.85 -19.13 -16.40
N VAL A 668 39.61 -19.63 -16.16
CA VAL A 668 38.45 -19.33 -17.01
C VAL A 668 37.26 -18.92 -16.17
N LEU A 669 36.45 -17.99 -16.71
CA LEU A 669 35.09 -17.74 -16.26
C LEU A 669 34.17 -18.70 -17.02
N LYS A 670 33.42 -19.53 -16.31
CA LYS A 670 32.39 -20.39 -16.89
C LYS A 670 31.05 -19.67 -16.81
N ILE A 671 30.46 -19.37 -17.97
CA ILE A 671 29.19 -18.71 -18.07
C ILE A 671 28.17 -19.68 -18.64
N THR A 672 27.22 -20.08 -17.83
CA THR A 672 26.12 -20.95 -18.26
C THR A 672 24.94 -20.10 -18.67
N HIS A 673 24.54 -20.17 -19.95
CA HIS A 673 23.46 -19.41 -20.54
C HIS A 673 22.61 -20.27 -21.49
N GLN A 674 21.39 -19.85 -21.76
CA GLN A 674 20.53 -20.51 -22.74
C GLN A 674 20.95 -20.19 -24.17
N ASN A 675 20.82 -21.13 -25.08
CA ASN A 675 21.24 -20.99 -26.48
C ASN A 675 20.47 -19.86 -27.19
N ALA A 676 21.20 -18.87 -27.72
CA ALA A 676 20.67 -17.65 -28.34
C ALA A 676 20.02 -17.86 -29.74
N LYS A 677 19.86 -19.11 -30.23
CA LYS A 677 19.23 -19.37 -31.54
C LYS A 677 17.72 -19.23 -31.58
N ASN A 678 17.05 -18.94 -30.46
CA ASN A 678 15.61 -18.74 -30.35
C ASN A 678 15.24 -17.43 -29.62
N ARG A 679 15.95 -16.33 -29.86
CA ARG A 679 15.51 -15.00 -29.42
C ARG A 679 14.97 -14.18 -30.60
#